data_683e7f023702aaaf9be29bcc7623881d
#
_entry.id   683e7f023702aaaf9be29bcc7623881d
#
_cell.length_a   1.000
_cell.length_b   1.000
_cell.length_c   1.000
_cell.angle_alpha   90.00
_cell.angle_beta   90.00
_cell.angle_gamma   90.00
#
_symmetry.space_group_name_H-M   'P 1'
#
loop_
_entity.id
_entity.type
_entity.pdbx_description
1 polymer ?
#
loop_
_entity_poly.entity_id
_entity_poly.type
_entity_poly.pdbx_seq_one_letter_code
_entity_poly.pdbx_strand_id
1 'polypeptide(L)'
;MVTIAAPLPPDRLADAEARVAALENPCRRELADRLDKLDADGLSGTHFASLHAFACPDGKRAALLFEFSADGTPEAALARILGAIGAELESVFSLAADWKAGQRIGDYLDRHRLKPGSGWFEDPGLLFSGTPGMAVGRIRDEARLASTLADLIQREDHGPALQRLDRIRAAIGTDPALAPMLAPASADPPYQVPSPIAATGKLAGAFVARYLWPLAVPIVGWALYRGLADAWHHPWFWPKLGTFLGGALAGAWSAFWVVLVFVLVAALVLYLALRRAEATDSVDERAPDRHVNAAIFERENRGGANHMISITERKPGLLRAITLRAVFWVIGSAAGYLYPPGFLGSIGSIHFARWVTLPGSRDLVFLSNYDGSWQSYLEDFITRAHKGLTGVWSNTVGFPRSENLVGKGATDGERFKRYARRSMIPTRFWYSGYPAIGTSAIRANAQIRRGLSGAMTEDEASAFLALFGSAPRPPDKLVSSEIQSLVFGGLGFMPAGQVMVLNLPDDVVRARAFLRVVRPHVAFNDGRRLKARAVVTLAIGATGLKRLGMPDDALESFSFAFLEGMIGEARARILGDSGDNAAEHWVWGAERPDLALLIYGVDDEAVAALRATVEAAAEAAGMAAPHLIPLKRVAWPHTEPFGFVDGVSQPVIRGTYKGFRNADPIHLVEAGEFILGYPDNRGDVPPGPRLAGTADPDNLLPLAGAPKGFDCTVVDLPRDLGFNGTYLVIRQLEQHVAAFGAYCETEAARLEAQDRFPQPYVVTPEFVGAKLVGRWKDGSSLARHPYEPASRPRAGRADGPMARPKPNTAAESVPAARPIEQSIVPDNDFLPGTEDPEALRCPFGAHIRRANPRDSLGPGQADSIAISNRHRIIRVGRVYQEQEGEDPGLLFMCLTADIERQFEFLQQTWLTSTSFHGLACEKDPVLGDAEKGACGFTIPTRGGPVRLEPMPRFTTMRGGGYFFLPGKRLVDWLCVAP
;
A
#
# COMPACT_ATOMS: atom_id res chain seq x y z
N MET A 1 26.06 -2.01 6.49
CA MET A 1 25.06 -2.52 7.46
C MET A 1 25.76 -3.52 8.39
N VAL A 2 25.60 -3.35 9.70
CA VAL A 2 26.16 -4.24 10.73
C VAL A 2 25.03 -4.62 11.69
N THR A 3 25.03 -5.88 12.11
CA THR A 3 24.10 -6.41 13.13
C THR A 3 24.90 -7.21 14.13
N ILE A 4 24.68 -6.95 15.41
CA ILE A 4 25.39 -7.54 16.54
C ILE A 4 24.33 -8.14 17.47
N ALA A 5 24.49 -9.42 17.84
CA ALA A 5 23.57 -10.09 18.73
C ALA A 5 24.32 -10.80 19.85
N ALA A 6 23.94 -10.52 21.10
CA ALA A 6 24.52 -11.14 22.27
C ALA A 6 23.47 -11.81 23.15
N PRO A 7 23.78 -12.95 23.82
CA PRO A 7 22.86 -13.63 24.72
C PRO A 7 22.65 -12.80 25.99
N LEU A 8 21.42 -12.68 26.44
CA LEU A 8 21.04 -11.97 27.65
C LEU A 8 20.43 -12.95 28.64
N PRO A 9 20.82 -12.95 29.94
CA PRO A 9 20.11 -13.72 30.94
C PRO A 9 18.67 -13.20 31.09
N PRO A 10 17.64 -14.08 31.10
CA PRO A 10 16.24 -13.67 31.16
C PRO A 10 15.89 -12.80 32.39
N ASP A 11 16.57 -13.03 33.52
CA ASP A 11 16.39 -12.25 34.75
C ASP A 11 16.92 -10.81 34.65
N ARG A 12 17.78 -10.51 33.67
CA ARG A 12 18.30 -9.17 33.39
C ARG A 12 17.57 -8.42 32.28
N LEU A 13 16.53 -9.03 31.70
CA LEU A 13 15.82 -8.43 30.57
C LEU A 13 15.21 -7.06 30.94
N ALA A 14 14.53 -6.95 32.07
CA ALA A 14 13.90 -5.69 32.49
C ALA A 14 14.93 -4.57 32.71
N ASP A 15 16.09 -4.88 33.29
CA ASP A 15 17.18 -3.91 33.48
C ASP A 15 17.76 -3.47 32.11
N ALA A 16 17.96 -4.42 31.21
CA ALA A 16 18.44 -4.12 29.86
C ALA A 16 17.44 -3.26 29.08
N GLU A 17 16.15 -3.58 29.14
CA GLU A 17 15.11 -2.76 28.51
C GLU A 17 15.05 -1.34 29.09
N ALA A 18 15.18 -1.19 30.39
CA ALA A 18 15.21 0.12 31.05
C ALA A 18 16.46 0.94 30.62
N ARG A 19 17.64 0.31 30.53
CA ARG A 19 18.85 1.00 30.03
C ARG A 19 18.74 1.40 28.57
N VAL A 20 18.19 0.55 27.72
CA VAL A 20 17.95 0.89 26.31
C VAL A 20 16.95 2.03 26.19
N ALA A 21 15.86 2.01 26.91
CA ALA A 21 14.86 3.10 26.91
C ALA A 21 15.45 4.43 27.42
N ALA A 22 16.38 4.39 28.39
CA ALA A 22 17.02 5.59 28.91
C ALA A 22 17.93 6.31 27.86
N LEU A 23 18.35 5.61 26.80
CA LEU A 23 19.14 6.22 25.70
C LEU A 23 18.29 7.17 24.86
N GLU A 24 16.98 7.01 24.81
CA GLU A 24 16.04 7.83 24.03
C GLU A 24 15.35 8.91 24.86
N ASN A 25 16.06 9.52 25.79
CA ASN A 25 15.51 10.66 26.53
C ASN A 25 15.37 11.87 25.58
N PRO A 26 14.15 12.38 25.32
CA PRO A 26 13.93 13.56 24.45
C PRO A 26 14.62 14.82 24.96
N CYS A 27 15.02 14.87 26.25
CA CYS A 27 15.83 15.95 26.83
C CYS A 27 17.32 15.80 26.56
N ARG A 28 17.79 14.67 26.03
CA ARG A 28 19.20 14.40 25.70
C ARG A 28 19.41 14.37 24.18
N ARG A 29 19.35 15.53 23.53
CA ARG A 29 19.80 15.66 22.13
C ARG A 29 21.28 15.32 21.91
N GLU A 30 22.09 15.38 22.96
CA GLU A 30 23.54 15.11 22.93
C GLU A 30 23.94 13.78 22.27
N LEU A 31 23.12 12.72 22.43
CA LEU A 31 23.41 11.41 21.85
C LEU A 31 23.14 11.40 20.33
N ALA A 32 22.03 11.98 19.91
CA ALA A 32 21.74 12.17 18.50
C ALA A 32 22.77 13.09 17.83
N ASP A 33 23.14 14.19 18.49
CA ASP A 33 24.15 15.13 17.98
C ASP A 33 25.55 14.49 17.82
N ARG A 34 25.89 13.50 18.66
CA ARG A 34 27.13 12.73 18.50
C ARG A 34 27.05 11.74 17.31
N LEU A 35 25.89 11.09 17.09
CA LEU A 35 25.66 10.21 15.96
C LEU A 35 25.52 10.97 14.65
N ASP A 36 25.11 12.24 14.69
CA ASP A 36 24.95 13.12 13.52
C ASP A 36 26.29 13.58 12.90
N LYS A 37 27.38 13.42 13.60
CA LYS A 37 28.70 13.84 13.11
C LYS A 37 29.12 13.01 11.90
N LEU A 38 29.58 13.71 10.87
CA LEU A 38 30.22 13.12 9.70
C LEU A 38 31.71 12.89 9.95
N ASP A 39 32.31 11.96 9.23
CA ASP A 39 33.78 11.77 9.23
C ASP A 39 34.50 12.96 8.59
N ALA A 40 35.81 12.92 8.61
CA ALA A 40 36.67 13.99 8.08
C ALA A 40 36.48 14.24 6.56
N ASP A 41 35.89 13.31 5.84
CA ASP A 41 35.51 13.47 4.43
C ASP A 41 34.28 14.38 4.24
N GLY A 42 33.58 14.74 5.32
CA GLY A 42 32.32 15.49 5.30
C GLY A 42 31.12 14.77 4.70
N LEU A 43 31.27 13.49 4.34
CA LEU A 43 30.24 12.69 3.66
C LEU A 43 29.81 11.47 4.45
N SER A 44 30.77 10.75 5.03
CA SER A 44 30.50 9.48 5.70
C SER A 44 29.90 9.68 7.09
N GLY A 45 28.79 8.98 7.36
CA GLY A 45 28.04 9.11 8.61
C GLY A 45 27.22 7.85 8.95
N THR A 46 26.36 8.00 9.94
CA THR A 46 25.41 6.96 10.37
C THR A 46 24.04 7.25 9.79
N HIS A 47 23.50 6.33 8.98
CA HIS A 47 22.16 6.44 8.40
C HIS A 47 21.09 6.16 9.46
N PHE A 48 21.14 4.95 10.04
CA PHE A 48 20.19 4.50 11.05
C PHE A 48 20.93 3.64 12.09
N ALA A 49 20.43 3.66 13.31
CA ALA A 49 20.89 2.76 14.37
C ALA A 49 19.70 2.41 15.29
N SER A 50 19.61 1.15 15.74
CA SER A 50 18.64 0.74 16.74
C SER A 50 19.22 -0.28 17.72
N LEU A 51 18.78 -0.21 18.98
CA LEU A 51 19.19 -1.13 20.05
C LEU A 51 17.95 -1.71 20.73
N HIS A 52 17.97 -3.03 20.91
CA HIS A 52 16.85 -3.80 21.43
C HIS A 52 17.33 -4.79 22.50
N ALA A 53 16.55 -4.93 23.55
CA ALA A 53 16.58 -6.04 24.48
C ALA A 53 15.21 -6.73 24.42
N PHE A 54 15.16 -8.05 24.29
CA PHE A 54 13.90 -8.76 24.12
C PHE A 54 13.97 -10.22 24.56
N ALA A 55 12.80 -10.77 24.93
CA ALA A 55 12.63 -12.21 25.11
C ALA A 55 12.48 -12.90 23.74
N CYS A 56 13.15 -14.04 23.57
CA CYS A 56 12.96 -14.87 22.38
C CYS A 56 11.57 -15.56 22.38
N PRO A 57 11.04 -15.96 21.21
CA PRO A 57 9.71 -16.57 21.09
C PRO A 57 9.50 -17.84 21.96
N ASP A 58 10.57 -18.52 22.34
CA ASP A 58 10.52 -19.70 23.22
C ASP A 58 10.25 -19.36 24.69
N GLY A 59 10.27 -18.09 25.06
CA GLY A 59 10.06 -17.59 26.43
C GLY A 59 11.16 -17.99 27.44
N LYS A 60 12.21 -18.67 26.97
CA LYS A 60 13.30 -19.18 27.84
C LYS A 60 14.61 -18.43 27.68
N ARG A 61 14.77 -17.73 26.59
CA ARG A 61 15.99 -16.99 26.25
C ARG A 61 15.66 -15.51 26.04
N ALA A 62 16.67 -14.67 26.26
CA ALA A 62 16.61 -13.27 25.90
C ALA A 62 17.87 -12.88 25.12
N ALA A 63 17.81 -11.81 24.38
CA ALA A 63 18.91 -11.32 23.58
C ALA A 63 19.01 -9.78 23.59
N LEU A 64 20.25 -9.30 23.42
CA LEU A 64 20.55 -7.94 23.02
C LEU A 64 20.83 -7.92 21.54
N LEU A 65 20.22 -7.01 20.81
CA LEU A 65 20.45 -6.83 19.39
C LEU A 65 20.73 -5.35 19.11
N PHE A 66 21.88 -5.08 18.52
CA PHE A 66 22.28 -3.77 18.05
C PHE A 66 22.46 -3.81 16.54
N GLU A 67 21.75 -2.96 15.82
CA GLU A 67 21.89 -2.82 14.40
C GLU A 67 22.17 -1.39 13.99
N PHE A 68 23.02 -1.22 12.98
CA PHE A 68 23.21 0.08 12.36
C PHE A 68 23.55 -0.03 10.88
N SER A 69 23.20 1.01 10.15
CA SER A 69 23.55 1.26 8.75
C SER A 69 24.37 2.53 8.70
N ALA A 70 25.58 2.44 8.19
CA ALA A 70 26.52 3.56 8.14
C ALA A 70 27.41 3.43 6.90
N ASP A 71 28.01 4.54 6.49
CA ASP A 71 28.97 4.59 5.40
C ASP A 71 30.31 3.96 5.77
N GLY A 72 31.05 3.54 4.75
CA GLY A 72 32.38 2.94 4.89
C GLY A 72 32.37 1.44 5.16
N THR A 73 33.54 0.90 5.57
CA THR A 73 33.68 -0.52 5.92
C THR A 73 32.99 -0.83 7.25
N PRO A 74 32.59 -2.08 7.52
CA PRO A 74 32.00 -2.45 8.80
C PRO A 74 32.87 -2.08 10.01
N GLU A 75 34.19 -2.15 9.87
CA GLU A 75 35.17 -1.83 10.91
C GLU A 75 35.22 -0.31 11.19
N ALA A 76 35.28 0.50 10.13
CA ALA A 76 35.25 1.96 10.24
C ALA A 76 33.90 2.45 10.82
N ALA A 77 32.79 1.85 10.36
CA ALA A 77 31.46 2.14 10.86
C ALA A 77 31.31 1.80 12.35
N LEU A 78 31.81 0.63 12.78
CA LEU A 78 31.82 0.26 14.21
C LEU A 78 32.68 1.22 15.05
N ALA A 79 33.87 1.60 14.56
CA ALA A 79 34.73 2.56 15.24
C ALA A 79 34.06 3.94 15.43
N ARG A 80 33.32 4.43 14.40
CA ARG A 80 32.52 5.66 14.47
C ARG A 80 31.43 5.56 15.53
N ILE A 81 30.67 4.48 15.56
CA ILE A 81 29.60 4.24 16.53
C ILE A 81 30.19 4.18 17.95
N LEU A 82 31.31 3.48 18.15
CA LEU A 82 31.98 3.40 19.44
C LEU A 82 32.51 4.76 19.92
N GLY A 83 33.02 5.58 19.02
CA GLY A 83 33.40 6.97 19.32
C GLY A 83 32.23 7.86 19.72
N ALA A 84 31.03 7.57 19.17
CA ALA A 84 29.84 8.36 19.47
C ALA A 84 29.10 7.88 20.74
N ILE A 85 28.87 6.57 20.90
CA ILE A 85 28.01 6.00 21.95
C ILE A 85 28.59 4.74 22.61
N GLY A 86 29.93 4.61 22.64
CA GLY A 86 30.61 3.41 23.18
C GLY A 86 30.35 3.18 24.66
N ALA A 87 30.29 4.19 25.47
CA ALA A 87 30.00 4.07 26.90
C ALA A 87 28.57 3.61 27.17
N GLU A 88 27.62 4.10 26.40
CA GLU A 88 26.22 3.70 26.47
C GLU A 88 26.03 2.25 26.03
N LEU A 89 26.69 1.84 24.95
CA LEU A 89 26.69 0.44 24.49
C LEU A 89 27.33 -0.48 25.55
N GLU A 90 28.44 -0.08 26.16
CA GLU A 90 29.07 -0.86 27.24
C GLU A 90 28.14 -1.03 28.43
N SER A 91 27.42 0.03 28.82
CA SER A 91 26.43 -0.01 29.90
C SER A 91 25.37 -1.09 29.64
N VAL A 92 24.88 -1.24 28.40
CA VAL A 92 23.85 -2.24 28.05
C VAL A 92 24.46 -3.62 27.87
N PHE A 93 25.55 -3.75 27.08
CA PHE A 93 26.13 -5.05 26.77
C PHE A 93 26.89 -5.68 27.96
N SER A 94 27.24 -4.91 29.01
CA SER A 94 27.73 -5.47 30.25
C SER A 94 26.74 -6.37 30.98
N LEU A 95 25.45 -6.35 30.60
CA LEU A 95 24.44 -7.27 31.10
C LEU A 95 24.40 -8.61 30.37
N ALA A 96 25.10 -8.77 29.24
CA ALA A 96 25.13 -9.99 28.47
C ALA A 96 25.69 -11.18 29.24
N ALA A 97 25.22 -12.38 28.95
CA ALA A 97 25.55 -13.61 29.68
C ALA A 97 27.03 -13.98 29.61
N ASP A 98 27.72 -13.63 28.54
CA ASP A 98 29.12 -13.96 28.27
C ASP A 98 30.05 -12.73 28.36
N TRP A 99 29.56 -11.62 28.91
CA TRP A 99 30.38 -10.44 29.18
C TRP A 99 31.43 -10.70 30.25
N LYS A 100 32.66 -10.31 29.97
CA LYS A 100 33.77 -10.43 30.93
C LYS A 100 34.18 -9.05 31.42
N ALA A 101 34.30 -8.89 32.74
CA ALA A 101 34.79 -7.63 33.32
C ALA A 101 36.17 -7.25 32.77
N GLY A 102 36.34 -5.95 32.40
CA GLY A 102 37.58 -5.41 31.86
C GLY A 102 37.87 -5.68 30.38
N GLN A 103 36.98 -6.38 29.64
CA GLN A 103 37.15 -6.52 28.21
C GLN A 103 36.71 -5.23 27.48
N ARG A 104 37.36 -4.93 26.36
CA ARG A 104 37.00 -3.77 25.53
C ARG A 104 35.68 -4.02 24.80
N ILE A 105 34.79 -3.03 24.86
CA ILE A 105 33.45 -3.11 24.21
C ILE A 105 33.56 -3.37 22.69
N GLY A 106 34.53 -2.75 22.00
CA GLY A 106 34.74 -2.93 20.57
C GLY A 106 35.07 -4.36 20.19
N ASP A 107 35.99 -5.03 20.95
CA ASP A 107 36.37 -6.42 20.71
C ASP A 107 35.21 -7.37 21.02
N TYR A 108 34.35 -7.00 21.97
CA TYR A 108 33.14 -7.76 22.30
C TYR A 108 32.11 -7.69 21.17
N LEU A 109 31.79 -6.47 20.70
CA LEU A 109 30.82 -6.28 19.65
C LEU A 109 31.24 -6.91 18.33
N ASP A 110 32.54 -6.82 17.95
CA ASP A 110 33.02 -7.45 16.72
C ASP A 110 32.94 -8.98 16.76
N ARG A 111 33.16 -9.61 17.89
CA ARG A 111 32.98 -11.07 18.06
C ARG A 111 31.51 -11.52 17.91
N HIS A 112 30.57 -10.65 18.25
CA HIS A 112 29.12 -10.91 18.19
C HIS A 112 28.49 -10.41 16.90
N ARG A 113 29.31 -9.96 15.94
CA ARG A 113 28.84 -9.49 14.64
C ARG A 113 28.30 -10.64 13.81
N LEU A 114 27.06 -10.53 13.38
CA LEU A 114 26.43 -11.51 12.50
C LEU A 114 26.88 -11.32 11.05
N LYS A 115 26.98 -12.42 10.32
CA LYS A 115 27.36 -12.46 8.89
C LYS A 115 26.22 -13.06 8.08
N PRO A 116 25.09 -12.34 7.92
CA PRO A 116 23.93 -12.87 7.19
C PRO A 116 24.23 -13.03 5.71
N GLY A 117 23.76 -14.14 5.15
CA GLY A 117 23.92 -14.43 3.75
C GLY A 117 23.10 -15.63 3.31
N SER A 118 23.21 -15.99 2.03
CA SER A 118 22.53 -17.13 1.42
C SER A 118 23.46 -18.31 1.14
N GLY A 119 24.74 -18.21 1.48
CA GLY A 119 25.74 -19.25 1.30
C GLY A 119 25.56 -20.43 2.25
N TRP A 120 26.22 -21.55 1.90
CA TRP A 120 26.15 -22.78 2.71
C TRP A 120 26.78 -22.63 4.10
N PHE A 121 27.80 -21.75 4.23
CA PHE A 121 28.56 -21.50 5.45
C PHE A 121 28.23 -20.16 6.09
N GLU A 122 27.20 -19.44 5.58
CA GLU A 122 26.70 -18.18 6.12
C GLU A 122 25.44 -18.43 6.96
N ASP A 123 25.18 -17.57 7.91
CA ASP A 123 23.89 -17.58 8.61
C ASP A 123 22.77 -17.19 7.64
N PRO A 124 21.65 -17.94 7.60
CA PRO A 124 20.55 -17.58 6.71
C PRO A 124 20.08 -16.15 6.94
N GLY A 125 20.17 -15.31 5.91
CA GLY A 125 19.80 -13.92 6.03
C GLY A 125 19.93 -13.16 4.70
N LEU A 126 19.45 -11.92 4.72
CA LEU A 126 19.50 -11.00 3.58
C LEU A 126 19.68 -9.57 4.08
N LEU A 127 20.54 -8.82 3.42
CA LEU A 127 20.71 -7.37 3.63
C LEU A 127 20.24 -6.62 2.39
N PHE A 128 19.45 -5.58 2.58
CA PHE A 128 18.93 -4.74 1.49
C PHE A 128 19.12 -3.25 1.81
N SER A 129 19.59 -2.48 0.81
CA SER A 129 19.69 -1.01 0.85
C SER A 129 18.83 -0.40 -0.23
N GLY A 130 17.93 0.51 0.14
CA GLY A 130 17.06 1.25 -0.77
C GLY A 130 17.74 2.44 -1.45
N THR A 131 18.90 2.87 -0.95
CA THR A 131 19.68 3.97 -1.52
C THR A 131 21.17 3.59 -1.58
N PRO A 132 21.51 2.53 -2.37
CA PRO A 132 22.88 2.05 -2.45
C PRO A 132 23.83 3.13 -3.00
N GLY A 133 24.98 3.30 -2.35
CA GLY A 133 25.99 4.27 -2.78
C GLY A 133 25.73 5.73 -2.40
N MET A 134 24.67 6.02 -1.65
CA MET A 134 24.36 7.37 -1.17
C MET A 134 24.88 7.55 0.26
N ALA A 135 25.91 8.35 0.43
CA ALA A 135 26.46 8.70 1.74
C ALA A 135 25.56 9.69 2.50
N VAL A 136 25.60 9.67 3.83
CA VAL A 136 24.76 10.52 4.70
C VAL A 136 24.92 12.00 4.38
N GLY A 137 26.17 12.50 4.28
CA GLY A 137 26.45 13.89 3.97
C GLY A 137 25.91 14.28 2.60
N ARG A 138 26.10 13.40 1.59
CA ARG A 138 25.55 13.60 0.26
C ARG A 138 24.02 13.72 0.27
N ILE A 139 23.32 12.83 1.00
CA ILE A 139 21.85 12.88 1.15
C ILE A 139 21.39 14.20 1.74
N ARG A 140 22.07 14.66 2.81
CA ARG A 140 21.74 15.93 3.48
C ARG A 140 22.01 17.14 2.60
N ASP A 141 23.15 17.15 1.90
CA ASP A 141 23.56 18.25 1.04
C ASP A 141 22.66 18.35 -0.21
N GLU A 142 22.35 17.24 -0.85
CA GLU A 142 21.43 17.22 -2.00
C GLU A 142 20.01 17.64 -1.60
N ALA A 143 19.56 17.32 -0.37
CA ALA A 143 18.28 17.80 0.14
C ALA A 143 18.30 19.32 0.38
N ARG A 144 19.40 19.85 0.91
CA ARG A 144 19.59 21.30 1.08
C ARG A 144 19.63 22.02 -0.27
N LEU A 145 20.34 21.45 -1.25
CA LEU A 145 20.37 21.94 -2.62
C LEU A 145 18.96 21.99 -3.22
N ALA A 146 18.20 20.90 -3.14
CA ALA A 146 16.85 20.82 -3.66
C ALA A 146 15.90 21.84 -3.02
N SER A 147 16.00 22.04 -1.71
CA SER A 147 15.22 23.06 -0.99
C SER A 147 15.58 24.50 -1.45
N THR A 148 16.86 24.82 -1.55
CA THR A 148 17.32 26.13 -2.03
C THR A 148 16.89 26.40 -3.47
N LEU A 149 16.97 25.36 -4.31
CA LEU A 149 16.52 25.44 -5.71
C LEU A 149 15.02 25.68 -5.82
N ALA A 150 14.22 25.01 -5.00
CA ALA A 150 12.78 25.22 -4.98
C ALA A 150 12.44 26.70 -4.71
N ASP A 151 13.15 27.34 -3.77
CA ASP A 151 13.01 28.77 -3.47
C ASP A 151 13.47 29.66 -4.62
N LEU A 152 14.57 29.33 -5.27
CA LEU A 152 15.07 30.07 -6.46
C LEU A 152 14.11 29.96 -7.63
N ILE A 153 13.58 28.78 -7.92
CA ILE A 153 12.62 28.57 -9.01
C ILE A 153 11.35 29.39 -8.82
N GLN A 154 10.88 29.55 -7.58
CA GLN A 154 9.71 30.38 -7.27
C GLN A 154 9.96 31.87 -7.54
N ARG A 155 11.19 32.34 -7.39
CA ARG A 155 11.55 33.74 -7.67
C ARG A 155 11.77 34.03 -9.15
N GLU A 156 12.16 33.02 -9.91
CA GLU A 156 12.52 33.09 -11.32
C GLU A 156 11.37 32.63 -12.22
N ASP A 157 10.32 33.45 -12.35
CA ASP A 157 9.05 33.04 -12.94
C ASP A 157 8.91 33.26 -14.46
N HIS A 158 9.86 33.95 -15.12
CA HIS A 158 9.68 34.37 -16.52
C HIS A 158 10.84 34.00 -17.44
N GLY A 159 10.52 33.54 -18.64
CA GLY A 159 11.44 33.26 -19.73
C GLY A 159 11.58 31.78 -20.10
N PRO A 160 12.33 31.46 -21.15
CA PRO A 160 12.64 30.11 -21.55
C PRO A 160 13.29 29.30 -20.43
N ALA A 161 13.02 27.99 -20.39
CA ALA A 161 13.47 27.11 -19.31
C ALA A 161 15.00 27.07 -19.16
N LEU A 162 15.73 27.08 -20.29
CA LEU A 162 17.19 27.14 -20.28
C LEU A 162 17.72 28.44 -19.64
N GLN A 163 17.15 29.59 -19.99
CA GLN A 163 17.58 30.84 -19.40
C GLN A 163 17.31 30.93 -17.90
N ARG A 164 16.17 30.37 -17.46
CA ARG A 164 15.84 30.22 -16.03
C ARG A 164 16.86 29.35 -15.34
N LEU A 165 17.20 28.20 -15.94
CA LEU A 165 18.17 27.25 -15.39
C LEU A 165 19.56 27.87 -15.27
N ASP A 166 19.99 28.65 -16.26
CA ASP A 166 21.31 29.32 -16.22
C ASP A 166 21.37 30.40 -15.12
N ARG A 167 20.29 31.17 -14.91
CA ARG A 167 20.22 32.11 -13.77
C ARG A 167 20.24 31.39 -12.43
N ILE A 168 19.56 30.26 -12.32
CA ILE A 168 19.57 29.41 -11.12
C ILE A 168 20.98 28.86 -10.86
N ARG A 169 21.66 28.34 -11.90
CA ARG A 169 23.04 27.86 -11.79
C ARG A 169 24.00 28.98 -11.33
N ALA A 170 23.84 30.16 -11.90
CA ALA A 170 24.62 31.33 -11.48
C ALA A 170 24.39 31.70 -10.01
N ALA A 171 23.13 31.70 -9.57
CA ALA A 171 22.79 31.97 -8.17
C ALA A 171 23.38 30.92 -7.21
N ILE A 172 23.34 29.63 -7.54
CA ILE A 172 23.96 28.55 -6.75
C ILE A 172 25.49 28.73 -6.72
N GLY A 173 26.09 29.10 -7.85
CA GLY A 173 27.53 29.35 -7.94
C GLY A 173 28.04 30.45 -7.02
N THR A 174 27.20 31.34 -6.52
CA THR A 174 27.54 32.36 -5.54
C THR A 174 27.52 31.87 -4.10
N ASP A 175 26.90 30.72 -3.81
CA ASP A 175 26.86 30.08 -2.50
C ASP A 175 28.05 29.12 -2.34
N PRO A 176 29.06 29.45 -1.47
CA PRO A 176 30.23 28.59 -1.29
C PRO A 176 29.94 27.18 -0.84
N ALA A 177 28.81 26.96 -0.18
CA ALA A 177 28.37 25.64 0.30
C ALA A 177 27.71 24.80 -0.79
N LEU A 178 27.08 25.45 -1.77
CA LEU A 178 26.32 24.77 -2.84
C LEU A 178 27.08 24.75 -4.18
N ALA A 179 27.96 25.68 -4.44
CA ALA A 179 28.75 25.76 -5.66
C ALA A 179 29.47 24.45 -6.05
N PRO A 180 30.06 23.68 -5.13
CA PRO A 180 30.67 22.39 -5.44
C PRO A 180 29.67 21.35 -5.98
N MET A 181 28.37 21.52 -5.75
CA MET A 181 27.34 20.60 -6.21
C MET A 181 26.95 20.81 -7.69
N LEU A 182 27.40 21.89 -8.32
CA LEU A 182 27.28 22.09 -9.76
C LEU A 182 28.21 21.15 -10.56
N ALA A 183 29.23 20.59 -9.90
CA ALA A 183 30.06 19.56 -10.51
C ALA A 183 29.37 18.18 -10.46
N PRO A 184 29.60 17.31 -11.47
CA PRO A 184 29.09 15.96 -11.45
C PRO A 184 29.49 15.23 -10.17
N ALA A 185 28.55 14.44 -9.61
CA ALA A 185 28.86 13.58 -8.47
C ALA A 185 29.88 12.51 -8.87
N SER A 186 30.84 12.23 -7.98
CA SER A 186 31.97 11.32 -8.25
C SER A 186 31.58 9.85 -8.51
N ALA A 187 30.41 9.43 -8.09
CA ALA A 187 29.85 8.11 -8.38
C ALA A 187 28.33 8.16 -8.22
N ASP A 188 27.61 8.32 -9.32
CA ASP A 188 26.20 8.00 -9.31
C ASP A 188 26.01 6.49 -9.45
N PRO A 189 25.21 5.86 -8.57
CA PRO A 189 24.87 4.46 -8.76
C PRO A 189 24.24 4.29 -10.15
N PRO A 190 24.57 3.21 -10.87
CA PRO A 190 23.96 2.94 -12.17
C PRO A 190 22.50 2.57 -11.94
N TYR A 191 21.59 3.54 -12.12
CA TYR A 191 20.15 3.29 -12.06
C TYR A 191 19.59 2.66 -13.35
N GLN A 192 20.44 2.03 -14.15
CA GLN A 192 20.02 1.34 -15.37
C GLN A 192 19.39 -0.01 -15.01
N VAL A 193 18.17 -0.21 -15.46
CA VAL A 193 17.53 -1.52 -15.42
C VAL A 193 18.26 -2.42 -16.42
N PRO A 194 18.86 -3.55 -15.99
CA PRO A 194 19.48 -4.48 -16.91
C PRO A 194 18.44 -4.97 -17.93
N SER A 195 18.84 -5.18 -19.17
CA SER A 195 17.94 -5.82 -20.14
C SER A 195 17.52 -7.21 -19.60
N PRO A 196 16.26 -7.63 -19.81
CA PRO A 196 15.79 -8.93 -19.29
C PRO A 196 16.68 -10.11 -19.68
N ILE A 197 17.22 -10.11 -20.89
CA ILE A 197 18.13 -11.16 -21.39
C ILE A 197 19.45 -11.14 -20.60
N ALA A 198 20.06 -9.97 -20.42
CA ALA A 198 21.32 -9.84 -19.67
C ALA A 198 21.12 -10.18 -18.18
N ALA A 199 20.00 -9.76 -17.59
CA ALA A 199 19.62 -10.08 -16.22
C ALA A 199 19.44 -11.58 -16.02
N THR A 200 18.67 -12.24 -16.90
CA THR A 200 18.45 -13.69 -16.86
C THR A 200 19.74 -14.46 -17.06
N GLY A 201 20.60 -14.04 -17.98
CA GLY A 201 21.91 -14.64 -18.22
C GLY A 201 22.83 -14.53 -16.98
N LYS A 202 22.90 -13.37 -16.34
CA LYS A 202 23.67 -13.16 -15.10
C LYS A 202 23.12 -14.00 -13.95
N LEU A 203 21.78 -14.05 -13.79
CA LEU A 203 21.11 -14.86 -12.76
C LEU A 203 21.40 -16.35 -12.96
N ALA A 204 21.23 -16.85 -14.18
CA ALA A 204 21.54 -18.23 -14.52
C ALA A 204 23.03 -18.55 -14.27
N GLY A 205 23.94 -17.68 -14.71
CA GLY A 205 25.38 -17.83 -14.46
C GLY A 205 25.73 -17.85 -12.97
N ALA A 206 25.14 -16.96 -12.17
CA ALA A 206 25.32 -16.93 -10.72
C ALA A 206 24.78 -18.20 -10.05
N PHE A 207 23.64 -18.71 -10.50
CA PHE A 207 23.05 -19.95 -10.01
C PHE A 207 23.96 -21.15 -10.30
N VAL A 208 24.42 -21.28 -11.54
CA VAL A 208 25.35 -22.34 -11.96
C VAL A 208 26.64 -22.25 -11.16
N ALA A 209 27.26 -21.09 -11.10
CA ALA A 209 28.52 -20.90 -10.39
C ALA A 209 28.44 -21.19 -8.88
N ARG A 210 27.27 -20.96 -8.26
CA ARG A 210 27.15 -21.11 -6.81
C ARG A 210 26.62 -22.49 -6.37
N TYR A 211 25.66 -23.05 -7.12
CA TYR A 211 24.92 -24.22 -6.68
C TYR A 211 25.14 -25.48 -7.56
N LEU A 212 25.44 -25.29 -8.85
CA LEU A 212 25.56 -26.42 -9.77
C LEU A 212 26.99 -26.91 -9.99
N TRP A 213 28.03 -26.13 -9.67
CA TRP A 213 29.41 -26.59 -9.84
C TRP A 213 29.72 -27.89 -9.08
N PRO A 214 29.15 -28.19 -7.87
CA PRO A 214 29.42 -29.48 -7.23
C PRO A 214 28.87 -30.67 -8.04
N LEU A 215 27.83 -30.45 -8.86
CA LEU A 215 27.28 -31.47 -9.76
C LEU A 215 28.18 -31.73 -10.97
N ALA A 216 29.01 -30.77 -11.34
CA ALA A 216 30.00 -30.95 -12.40
C ALA A 216 31.14 -31.90 -11.94
N VAL A 217 31.46 -31.94 -10.66
CA VAL A 217 32.55 -32.77 -10.11
C VAL A 217 32.37 -34.27 -10.44
N PRO A 218 31.22 -34.92 -10.17
CA PRO A 218 31.03 -36.32 -10.54
C PRO A 218 31.00 -36.52 -12.06
N ILE A 219 30.48 -35.57 -12.84
CA ILE A 219 30.47 -35.63 -14.30
C ILE A 219 31.88 -35.59 -14.84
N VAL A 220 32.70 -34.63 -14.40
CA VAL A 220 34.10 -34.50 -14.81
C VAL A 220 34.92 -35.71 -14.30
N GLY A 221 34.73 -36.12 -13.04
CA GLY A 221 35.38 -37.27 -12.47
C GLY A 221 35.11 -38.56 -13.25
N TRP A 222 33.86 -38.82 -13.60
CA TRP A 222 33.46 -39.97 -14.40
C TRP A 222 33.96 -39.88 -15.85
N ALA A 223 33.91 -38.70 -16.45
CA ALA A 223 34.46 -38.45 -17.77
C ALA A 223 35.97 -38.76 -17.83
N LEU A 224 36.73 -38.24 -16.88
CA LEU A 224 38.16 -38.51 -16.77
C LEU A 224 38.45 -40.01 -16.55
N TYR A 225 37.73 -40.65 -15.62
CA TYR A 225 37.84 -42.07 -15.36
C TYR A 225 37.59 -42.91 -16.65
N ARG A 226 36.48 -42.67 -17.33
CA ARG A 226 36.16 -43.36 -18.59
C ARG A 226 37.18 -43.09 -19.68
N GLY A 227 37.59 -41.83 -19.86
CA GLY A 227 38.61 -41.48 -20.82
C GLY A 227 39.95 -42.18 -20.56
N LEU A 228 40.38 -42.23 -19.31
CA LEU A 228 41.59 -42.94 -18.92
C LEU A 228 41.46 -44.46 -19.09
N ALA A 229 40.33 -45.06 -18.67
CA ALA A 229 40.07 -46.48 -18.81
C ALA A 229 40.09 -46.92 -20.27
N ASP A 230 39.37 -46.19 -21.16
CA ASP A 230 39.34 -46.48 -22.60
C ASP A 230 40.70 -46.27 -23.29
N ALA A 231 41.49 -45.28 -22.84
CA ALA A 231 42.82 -45.00 -23.36
C ALA A 231 43.91 -45.95 -22.90
N TRP A 232 43.69 -46.68 -21.76
CA TRP A 232 44.72 -47.49 -21.11
C TRP A 232 45.29 -48.59 -21.98
N HIS A 233 44.50 -49.14 -22.87
CA HIS A 233 44.87 -50.26 -23.73
C HIS A 233 45.63 -49.87 -25.04
N HIS A 234 45.83 -48.57 -25.29
CA HIS A 234 46.52 -48.09 -26.50
C HIS A 234 47.96 -47.71 -26.24
N PRO A 235 48.91 -48.32 -26.97
CA PRO A 235 50.39 -48.08 -26.79
C PRO A 235 50.85 -46.76 -27.42
N TRP A 236 50.17 -46.28 -28.44
CA TRP A 236 50.55 -45.08 -29.23
C TRP A 236 49.85 -43.82 -28.81
N PHE A 237 50.54 -42.67 -28.83
CA PHE A 237 50.00 -41.34 -28.34
C PHE A 237 48.73 -40.90 -29.05
N TRP A 238 48.69 -40.83 -30.34
CA TRP A 238 47.55 -40.29 -31.08
C TRP A 238 46.28 -41.16 -30.97
N PRO A 239 46.28 -42.46 -31.15
CA PRO A 239 45.14 -43.31 -30.84
C PRO A 239 44.72 -43.23 -29.36
N LYS A 240 45.69 -43.16 -28.44
CA LYS A 240 45.45 -42.99 -27.01
C LYS A 240 44.74 -41.72 -26.69
N LEU A 241 45.12 -40.59 -27.29
CA LEU A 241 44.43 -39.32 -27.15
C LEU A 241 43.01 -39.35 -27.73
N GLY A 242 42.82 -39.96 -28.91
CA GLY A 242 41.51 -40.09 -29.55
C GLY A 242 40.54 -40.92 -28.72
N THR A 243 40.96 -42.07 -28.20
CA THR A 243 40.15 -42.93 -27.34
C THR A 243 39.89 -42.28 -25.95
N PHE A 244 40.84 -41.53 -25.40
CA PHE A 244 40.66 -40.75 -24.20
C PHE A 244 39.56 -39.70 -24.40
N LEU A 245 39.62 -38.92 -25.47
CA LEU A 245 38.59 -37.87 -25.75
C LEU A 245 37.22 -38.51 -26.00
N GLY A 246 37.16 -39.60 -26.78
CA GLY A 246 35.91 -40.33 -27.04
C GLY A 246 35.28 -40.90 -25.79
N GLY A 247 36.09 -41.59 -24.96
CA GLY A 247 35.66 -42.14 -23.68
C GLY A 247 35.26 -41.07 -22.67
N ALA A 248 35.99 -39.97 -22.60
CA ALA A 248 35.70 -38.84 -21.77
C ALA A 248 34.36 -38.16 -22.16
N LEU A 249 34.12 -37.97 -23.45
CA LEU A 249 32.82 -37.41 -23.93
C LEU A 249 31.64 -38.34 -23.66
N ALA A 250 31.80 -39.67 -23.92
CA ALA A 250 30.76 -40.65 -23.63
C ALA A 250 30.53 -40.77 -22.12
N GLY A 251 31.58 -40.69 -21.30
CA GLY A 251 31.52 -40.67 -19.86
C GLY A 251 30.80 -39.42 -19.35
N ALA A 252 31.16 -38.24 -19.86
CA ALA A 252 30.48 -36.97 -19.51
C ALA A 252 28.98 -37.00 -19.85
N TRP A 253 28.63 -37.52 -21.03
CA TRP A 253 27.23 -37.66 -21.47
C TRP A 253 26.42 -38.60 -20.58
N SER A 254 26.95 -39.79 -20.28
CA SER A 254 26.28 -40.75 -19.40
C SER A 254 26.11 -40.21 -17.97
N ALA A 255 27.18 -39.62 -17.42
CA ALA A 255 27.14 -39.02 -16.09
C ALA A 255 26.16 -37.84 -16.02
N PHE A 256 26.10 -37.04 -17.07
CA PHE A 256 25.13 -35.93 -17.17
C PHE A 256 23.68 -36.41 -16.99
N TRP A 257 23.29 -37.48 -17.73
CA TRP A 257 21.91 -37.98 -17.61
C TRP A 257 21.64 -38.60 -16.25
N VAL A 258 22.59 -39.32 -15.65
CA VAL A 258 22.47 -39.89 -14.31
C VAL A 258 22.31 -38.77 -13.27
N VAL A 259 23.15 -37.74 -13.35
CA VAL A 259 23.07 -36.57 -12.45
C VAL A 259 21.74 -35.81 -12.67
N LEU A 260 21.31 -35.63 -13.95
CA LEU A 260 20.06 -34.97 -14.24
C LEU A 260 18.87 -35.73 -13.67
N VAL A 261 18.79 -37.05 -13.87
CA VAL A 261 17.72 -37.88 -13.29
C VAL A 261 17.72 -37.79 -11.77
N PHE A 262 18.90 -37.90 -11.15
CA PHE A 262 19.03 -37.76 -9.70
C PHE A 262 18.55 -36.41 -9.20
N VAL A 263 18.91 -35.29 -9.89
CA VAL A 263 18.46 -33.95 -9.55
C VAL A 263 16.93 -33.82 -9.69
N LEU A 264 16.36 -34.37 -10.77
CA LEU A 264 14.90 -34.33 -10.98
C LEU A 264 14.14 -35.16 -9.93
N VAL A 265 14.63 -36.35 -9.59
CA VAL A 265 14.04 -37.16 -8.53
C VAL A 265 14.17 -36.47 -7.17
N ALA A 266 15.35 -35.94 -6.86
CA ALA A 266 15.54 -35.16 -5.62
C ALA A 266 14.64 -33.95 -5.55
N ALA A 267 14.47 -33.19 -6.64
CA ALA A 267 13.57 -32.06 -6.73
C ALA A 267 12.11 -32.48 -6.53
N LEU A 268 11.69 -33.62 -7.13
CA LEU A 268 10.34 -34.15 -6.94
C LEU A 268 10.10 -34.57 -5.48
N VAL A 269 11.04 -35.26 -4.87
CA VAL A 269 10.95 -35.67 -3.46
C VAL A 269 10.89 -34.45 -2.54
N LEU A 270 11.74 -33.45 -2.78
CA LEU A 270 11.71 -32.19 -2.02
C LEU A 270 10.38 -31.45 -2.21
N TYR A 271 9.85 -31.43 -3.43
CA TYR A 271 8.56 -30.82 -3.73
C TYR A 271 7.42 -31.53 -3.00
N LEU A 272 7.34 -32.86 -3.07
CA LEU A 272 6.31 -33.63 -2.37
C LEU A 272 6.43 -33.50 -0.84
N ALA A 273 7.66 -33.48 -0.32
CA ALA A 273 7.92 -33.22 1.10
C ALA A 273 7.45 -31.80 1.52
N LEU A 274 7.71 -30.80 0.66
CA LEU A 274 7.24 -29.44 0.87
C LEU A 274 5.70 -29.37 0.90
N ARG A 275 5.04 -29.97 -0.09
CA ARG A 275 3.55 -29.98 -0.17
C ARG A 275 2.94 -30.67 1.07
N ARG A 276 3.57 -31.77 1.53
CA ARG A 276 3.14 -32.42 2.76
C ARG A 276 3.33 -31.53 3.99
N ALA A 277 4.47 -30.86 4.09
CA ALA A 277 4.77 -29.94 5.20
C ALA A 277 3.79 -28.73 5.21
N GLU A 278 3.48 -28.15 4.04
CA GLU A 278 2.51 -27.05 3.91
C GLU A 278 1.10 -27.47 4.32
N ALA A 279 0.68 -28.70 4.00
CA ALA A 279 -0.63 -29.22 4.38
C ALA A 279 -0.79 -29.40 5.91
N THR A 280 0.32 -29.61 6.62
CA THR A 280 0.35 -29.82 8.09
C THR A 280 0.75 -28.58 8.86
N ASP A 281 1.06 -27.47 8.21
CA ASP A 281 1.46 -26.22 8.86
C ASP A 281 0.33 -25.65 9.74
N SER A 282 0.68 -25.29 10.96
CA SER A 282 -0.23 -24.62 11.90
C SER A 282 -0.27 -23.12 11.59
N VAL A 283 -1.47 -22.57 11.53
CA VAL A 283 -1.71 -21.13 11.46
C VAL A 283 -1.99 -20.61 12.85
N ASP A 284 -1.42 -19.48 13.22
CA ASP A 284 -1.70 -18.83 14.50
C ASP A 284 -2.63 -17.63 14.27
N GLU A 285 -3.87 -17.75 14.73
CA GLU A 285 -4.92 -16.75 14.57
C GLU A 285 -5.13 -15.88 15.84
N ARG A 286 -4.29 -16.05 16.86
CA ARG A 286 -4.40 -15.26 18.10
C ARG A 286 -4.24 -13.77 17.81
N ALA A 287 -4.99 -12.94 18.54
CA ALA A 287 -4.83 -11.50 18.49
C ALA A 287 -3.44 -11.07 19.00
N PRO A 288 -2.87 -9.96 18.48
CA PRO A 288 -1.67 -9.36 19.05
C PRO A 288 -1.89 -8.94 20.51
N ASP A 289 -0.81 -8.96 21.32
CA ASP A 289 -0.87 -8.48 22.70
C ASP A 289 -1.16 -6.97 22.74
N ARG A 290 -2.13 -6.56 23.58
CA ARG A 290 -2.61 -5.17 23.64
C ARG A 290 -1.56 -4.21 24.20
N HIS A 291 -0.81 -4.63 25.21
CA HIS A 291 0.21 -3.79 25.85
C HIS A 291 1.40 -3.60 24.92
N VAL A 292 1.82 -4.67 24.25
CA VAL A 292 2.88 -4.61 23.23
C VAL A 292 2.46 -3.71 22.07
N ASN A 293 1.22 -3.85 21.58
CA ASN A 293 0.69 -3.01 20.52
C ASN A 293 0.64 -1.53 20.92
N ALA A 294 0.16 -1.21 22.12
CA ALA A 294 0.14 0.17 22.60
C ALA A 294 1.54 0.78 22.59
N ALA A 295 2.54 0.06 23.12
CA ALA A 295 3.93 0.51 23.15
C ALA A 295 4.53 0.67 21.73
N ILE A 296 4.11 -0.14 20.74
CA ILE A 296 4.50 0.01 19.34
C ILE A 296 3.84 1.28 18.76
N PHE A 297 2.54 1.47 18.98
CA PHE A 297 1.79 2.63 18.45
C PHE A 297 2.28 3.97 18.99
N GLU A 298 2.80 4.02 20.21
CA GLU A 298 3.38 5.25 20.77
C GLU A 298 4.50 5.83 19.90
N ARG A 299 5.15 5.02 19.06
CA ARG A 299 6.28 5.42 18.23
C ARG A 299 6.01 5.42 16.74
N GLU A 300 5.06 4.61 16.31
CA GLU A 300 4.70 4.57 14.88
C GLU A 300 4.18 5.93 14.41
N ASN A 301 4.60 6.31 13.21
CA ASN A 301 4.10 7.50 12.50
C ASN A 301 4.42 8.85 13.16
N ARG A 302 5.48 8.94 13.97
CA ARG A 302 5.96 10.21 14.54
C ARG A 302 6.79 11.05 13.58
N GLY A 303 7.18 10.50 12.43
CA GLY A 303 8.01 11.17 11.43
C GLY A 303 7.82 10.58 10.03
N GLY A 304 8.58 11.10 9.06
CA GLY A 304 8.56 10.60 7.67
C GLY A 304 9.06 9.17 7.53
N ALA A 305 10.07 8.79 8.32
CA ALA A 305 10.63 7.44 8.38
C ALA A 305 10.21 6.72 9.66
N ASN A 306 10.10 5.40 9.58
CA ASN A 306 9.73 4.52 10.67
C ASN A 306 10.69 3.33 10.78
N HIS A 307 10.70 2.69 11.93
CA HIS A 307 11.45 1.46 12.19
C HIS A 307 10.53 0.36 12.68
N MET A 308 10.77 -0.86 12.21
CA MET A 308 10.13 -2.05 12.78
C MET A 308 11.15 -3.15 13.04
N ILE A 309 10.90 -3.91 14.08
CA ILE A 309 11.56 -5.16 14.37
C ILE A 309 10.51 -6.25 14.60
N SER A 310 10.71 -7.40 13.95
CA SER A 310 9.83 -8.57 14.04
C SER A 310 10.68 -9.80 14.33
N ILE A 311 10.25 -10.63 15.28
CA ILE A 311 10.97 -11.83 15.71
C ILE A 311 10.05 -13.02 15.52
N THR A 312 10.52 -14.00 14.73
CA THR A 312 9.74 -15.17 14.36
C THR A 312 10.57 -16.44 14.53
N GLU A 313 9.94 -17.51 14.96
CA GLU A 313 10.61 -18.82 15.07
C GLU A 313 10.56 -19.55 13.73
N ARG A 314 11.71 -20.00 13.22
CA ARG A 314 11.80 -20.84 12.01
C ARG A 314 11.25 -22.23 12.29
N LYS A 315 10.50 -22.79 11.36
CA LYS A 315 10.05 -24.18 11.39
C LYS A 315 11.25 -25.13 11.41
N PRO A 316 11.20 -26.24 12.17
CA PRO A 316 12.30 -27.19 12.26
C PRO A 316 12.47 -28.00 10.97
N GLY A 317 13.68 -28.57 10.82
CA GLY A 317 14.00 -29.52 9.76
C GLY A 317 14.82 -28.94 8.61
N LEU A 318 15.57 -29.84 7.96
CA LEU A 318 16.50 -29.49 6.88
C LEU A 318 15.79 -28.90 5.66
N LEU A 319 14.58 -29.42 5.33
CA LEU A 319 13.76 -28.93 4.22
C LEU A 319 13.50 -27.41 4.36
N ARG A 320 13.04 -26.99 5.54
CA ARG A 320 12.72 -25.55 5.80
C ARG A 320 13.98 -24.68 5.82
N ALA A 321 15.10 -25.22 6.26
CA ALA A 321 16.40 -24.52 6.22
C ALA A 321 16.89 -24.32 4.77
N ILE A 322 16.75 -25.34 3.92
CA ILE A 322 17.12 -25.26 2.49
C ILE A 322 16.19 -24.27 1.75
N THR A 323 14.87 -24.40 1.93
CA THR A 323 13.91 -23.52 1.25
C THR A 323 14.10 -22.07 1.65
N LEU A 324 14.34 -21.74 2.92
CA LEU A 324 14.60 -20.37 3.36
C LEU A 324 15.87 -19.79 2.72
N ARG A 325 16.97 -20.57 2.67
CA ARG A 325 18.21 -20.14 1.99
C ARG A 325 17.99 -19.89 0.50
N ALA A 326 17.28 -20.80 -0.16
CA ALA A 326 16.94 -20.65 -1.57
C ALA A 326 16.12 -19.38 -1.83
N VAL A 327 15.13 -19.08 -0.98
CA VAL A 327 14.31 -17.87 -1.07
C VAL A 327 15.16 -16.62 -0.87
N PHE A 328 16.04 -16.57 0.15
CA PHE A 328 16.94 -15.42 0.32
C PHE A 328 17.87 -15.21 -0.87
N TRP A 329 18.38 -16.30 -1.44
CA TRP A 329 19.20 -16.21 -2.66
C TRP A 329 18.39 -15.65 -3.84
N VAL A 330 17.15 -16.13 -4.05
CA VAL A 330 16.27 -15.66 -5.13
C VAL A 330 15.94 -14.17 -4.95
N ILE A 331 15.53 -13.76 -3.74
CA ILE A 331 15.18 -12.35 -3.45
C ILE A 331 16.40 -11.44 -3.63
N GLY A 332 17.55 -11.82 -3.08
CA GLY A 332 18.79 -11.05 -3.20
C GLY A 332 19.27 -10.93 -4.65
N SER A 333 19.18 -12.04 -5.42
CA SER A 333 19.52 -12.05 -6.83
C SER A 333 18.53 -11.22 -7.66
N ALA A 334 17.23 -11.34 -7.38
CA ALA A 334 16.21 -10.53 -8.05
C ALA A 334 16.42 -9.03 -7.77
N ALA A 335 16.65 -8.64 -6.50
CA ALA A 335 16.94 -7.26 -6.15
C ALA A 335 18.24 -6.73 -6.81
N GLY A 336 19.22 -7.60 -7.06
CA GLY A 336 20.49 -7.21 -7.70
C GLY A 336 20.47 -7.20 -9.22
N TYR A 337 19.60 -7.98 -9.87
CA TYR A 337 19.66 -8.18 -11.32
C TYR A 337 18.36 -7.89 -12.07
N LEU A 338 17.19 -8.06 -11.43
CA LEU A 338 15.89 -7.93 -12.10
C LEU A 338 15.19 -6.60 -11.81
N TYR A 339 15.48 -6.02 -10.66
CA TYR A 339 14.88 -4.75 -10.25
C TYR A 339 15.90 -3.62 -10.28
N PRO A 340 15.43 -2.38 -10.36
CA PRO A 340 16.29 -1.22 -10.25
C PRO A 340 17.02 -1.20 -8.89
N PRO A 341 18.28 -0.76 -8.86
CA PRO A 341 19.00 -0.62 -7.61
C PRO A 341 18.23 0.19 -6.59
N GLY A 342 18.12 -0.34 -5.37
CA GLY A 342 17.36 0.30 -4.30
C GLY A 342 15.86 0.01 -4.29
N PHE A 343 15.40 -0.95 -5.10
CA PHE A 343 14.01 -1.43 -5.07
C PHE A 343 13.96 -2.92 -4.70
N LEU A 344 13.10 -3.26 -3.76
CA LEU A 344 12.79 -4.64 -3.43
C LEU A 344 11.46 -5.01 -4.11
N GLY A 345 11.54 -5.66 -5.27
CA GLY A 345 10.39 -5.73 -6.16
C GLY A 345 10.09 -4.34 -6.74
N SER A 346 8.86 -3.89 -6.64
CA SER A 346 8.44 -2.53 -6.98
C SER A 346 8.36 -1.59 -5.75
N ILE A 347 8.84 -2.03 -4.58
CA ILE A 347 8.78 -1.26 -3.34
C ILE A 347 10.02 -0.38 -3.24
N GLY A 348 9.83 0.91 -3.25
CA GLY A 348 10.87 1.92 -3.15
C GLY A 348 10.91 2.70 -1.83
N SER A 349 10.04 2.38 -0.87
CA SER A 349 9.92 3.06 0.42
C SER A 349 10.85 2.52 1.51
N ILE A 350 11.69 1.54 1.22
CA ILE A 350 12.61 0.91 2.16
C ILE A 350 13.95 1.63 2.14
N HIS A 351 14.42 2.17 3.26
CA HIS A 351 15.78 2.66 3.40
C HIS A 351 16.77 1.51 3.56
N PHE A 352 16.55 0.70 4.59
CA PHE A 352 17.36 -0.49 4.86
C PHE A 352 16.47 -1.58 5.44
N ALA A 353 16.65 -2.81 4.95
CA ALA A 353 16.01 -3.98 5.52
C ALA A 353 17.02 -5.10 5.71
N ARG A 354 16.82 -5.91 6.75
CA ARG A 354 17.66 -7.05 7.02
C ARG A 354 16.89 -8.19 7.64
N TRP A 355 17.20 -9.40 7.18
CA TRP A 355 16.81 -10.63 7.82
C TRP A 355 18.06 -11.27 8.39
N VAL A 356 18.05 -11.56 9.66
CA VAL A 356 19.17 -12.19 10.35
C VAL A 356 18.69 -13.34 11.22
N THR A 357 19.48 -14.41 11.30
CA THR A 357 19.23 -15.52 12.22
C THR A 357 20.07 -15.35 13.45
N LEU A 358 19.49 -15.48 14.65
CA LEU A 358 20.23 -15.40 15.89
C LEU A 358 21.09 -16.67 16.09
N PRO A 359 22.34 -16.55 16.54
CA PRO A 359 23.23 -17.69 16.76
C PRO A 359 22.67 -18.70 17.76
N GLY A 360 22.85 -19.99 17.46
CA GLY A 360 22.41 -21.07 18.34
C GLY A 360 20.89 -21.18 18.52
N SER A 361 20.11 -20.48 17.71
CA SER A 361 18.65 -20.46 17.79
C SER A 361 17.95 -20.69 16.45
N ARG A 362 16.62 -20.85 16.51
CA ARG A 362 15.77 -20.85 15.32
C ARG A 362 15.12 -19.49 15.07
N ASP A 363 15.51 -18.45 15.81
CA ASP A 363 14.88 -17.16 15.72
C ASP A 363 15.37 -16.41 14.48
N LEU A 364 14.42 -15.99 13.65
CA LEU A 364 14.61 -15.12 12.50
C LEU A 364 14.12 -13.72 12.87
N VAL A 365 15.03 -12.77 12.84
CA VAL A 365 14.74 -11.36 13.11
C VAL A 365 14.70 -10.61 11.79
N PHE A 366 13.65 -9.84 11.60
CA PHE A 366 13.49 -8.89 10.51
C PHE A 366 13.48 -7.47 11.07
N LEU A 367 14.36 -6.63 10.53
CA LEU A 367 14.43 -5.20 10.87
C LEU A 367 14.30 -4.41 9.58
N SER A 368 13.52 -3.33 9.63
CA SER A 368 13.33 -2.44 8.48
C SER A 368 13.22 -0.99 8.92
N ASN A 369 13.93 -0.12 8.19
CA ASN A 369 13.78 1.33 8.22
C ASN A 369 13.05 1.73 6.92
N TYR A 370 11.87 2.32 7.02
CA TYR A 370 10.98 2.54 5.89
C TYR A 370 10.23 3.87 5.99
N ASP A 371 9.73 4.37 4.85
CA ASP A 371 8.93 5.58 4.77
C ASP A 371 7.44 5.30 4.94
N GLY A 372 6.73 6.24 5.53
CA GLY A 372 5.28 6.21 5.67
C GLY A 372 4.78 5.32 6.80
N SER A 373 3.47 5.07 6.87
CA SER A 373 2.86 4.28 7.94
C SER A 373 3.17 2.78 7.80
N TRP A 374 3.14 2.05 8.92
CA TRP A 374 3.28 0.59 8.93
C TRP A 374 2.20 -0.09 8.06
N GLN A 375 0.98 0.44 8.09
CA GLN A 375 -0.13 -0.07 7.30
C GLN A 375 0.14 0.06 5.79
N SER A 376 0.56 1.24 5.34
CA SER A 376 0.94 1.47 3.94
C SER A 376 2.15 0.63 3.53
N TYR A 377 3.12 0.52 4.42
CA TYR A 377 4.32 -0.29 4.19
C TYR A 377 4.00 -1.78 4.00
N LEU A 378 3.18 -2.37 4.88
CA LEU A 378 2.77 -3.77 4.73
C LEU A 378 1.88 -3.98 3.51
N GLU A 379 1.01 -3.02 3.20
CA GLU A 379 0.15 -3.10 2.03
C GLU A 379 0.97 -3.12 0.73
N ASP A 380 2.00 -2.29 0.63
CA ASP A 380 2.94 -2.35 -0.50
C ASP A 380 3.57 -3.74 -0.66
N PHE A 381 3.90 -4.40 0.44
CA PHE A 381 4.43 -5.76 0.41
C PHE A 381 3.39 -6.80 -0.02
N ILE A 382 2.19 -6.73 0.53
CA ILE A 382 1.10 -7.67 0.23
C ILE A 382 0.75 -7.58 -1.26
N THR A 383 0.64 -6.37 -1.79
CA THR A 383 0.20 -6.13 -3.16
C THR A 383 1.30 -6.35 -4.19
N ARG A 384 2.54 -5.96 -3.88
CA ARG A 384 3.63 -5.88 -4.86
C ARG A 384 4.70 -6.96 -4.70
N ALA A 385 4.83 -7.57 -3.52
CA ALA A 385 5.90 -8.52 -3.21
C ALA A 385 5.42 -9.76 -2.44
N HIS A 386 4.12 -10.10 -2.49
CA HIS A 386 3.53 -11.21 -1.74
C HIS A 386 4.24 -12.55 -1.95
N LYS A 387 4.74 -12.84 -3.17
CA LYS A 387 5.48 -14.08 -3.46
C LYS A 387 6.79 -14.15 -2.66
N GLY A 388 7.54 -13.06 -2.61
CA GLY A 388 8.77 -12.96 -1.81
C GLY A 388 8.50 -13.05 -0.31
N LEU A 389 7.46 -12.32 0.16
CA LEU A 389 7.00 -12.41 1.54
C LEU A 389 6.61 -13.83 1.93
N THR A 390 5.71 -14.45 1.16
CA THR A 390 5.27 -15.82 1.41
C THR A 390 6.46 -16.77 1.41
N GLY A 391 7.39 -16.63 0.47
CA GLY A 391 8.59 -17.46 0.40
C GLY A 391 9.43 -17.43 1.69
N VAL A 392 9.64 -16.25 2.28
CA VAL A 392 10.40 -16.11 3.55
C VAL A 392 9.59 -16.64 4.72
N TRP A 393 8.40 -16.04 4.97
CA TRP A 393 7.66 -16.29 6.20
C TRP A 393 6.88 -17.61 6.22
N SER A 394 6.65 -18.28 5.08
CA SER A 394 6.14 -19.65 5.06
C SER A 394 7.06 -20.65 5.79
N ASN A 395 8.35 -20.30 5.96
CA ASN A 395 9.31 -21.08 6.72
C ASN A 395 9.32 -20.76 8.23
N THR A 396 8.38 -19.94 8.72
CA THR A 396 8.25 -19.57 10.15
C THR A 396 6.95 -20.09 10.74
N VAL A 397 6.95 -20.27 12.06
CA VAL A 397 5.82 -20.82 12.81
C VAL A 397 4.66 -19.83 12.84
N GLY A 398 3.43 -20.31 12.64
CA GLY A 398 2.21 -19.52 12.75
C GLY A 398 1.86 -18.63 11.55
N PHE A 399 2.66 -18.64 10.49
CA PHE A 399 2.36 -17.91 9.25
C PHE A 399 1.13 -18.49 8.54
N PRO A 400 0.31 -17.66 7.83
CA PRO A 400 -0.80 -18.15 7.03
C PRO A 400 -0.38 -19.24 6.02
N ARG A 401 -1.25 -20.21 5.77
CA ARG A 401 -0.91 -21.36 4.90
C ARG A 401 -0.45 -20.92 3.53
N SER A 402 0.70 -21.43 3.12
CA SER A 402 1.26 -21.22 1.79
C SER A 402 0.96 -22.39 0.86
N GLU A 403 1.12 -22.14 -0.42
CA GLU A 403 1.03 -23.15 -1.47
C GLU A 403 2.23 -23.02 -2.43
N ASN A 404 2.91 -24.15 -2.68
CA ASN A 404 4.12 -24.16 -3.52
C ASN A 404 5.18 -23.12 -3.09
N LEU A 405 5.37 -22.95 -1.79
CA LEU A 405 6.32 -22.04 -1.11
C LEU A 405 5.99 -20.55 -1.26
N VAL A 406 5.44 -20.10 -2.36
CA VAL A 406 5.27 -18.67 -2.72
C VAL A 406 3.83 -18.27 -3.00
N GLY A 407 2.92 -19.22 -3.13
CA GLY A 407 1.50 -18.97 -3.36
C GLY A 407 0.70 -18.87 -2.07
N LYS A 408 -0.47 -18.25 -2.11
CA LYS A 408 -1.33 -17.96 -0.95
C LYS A 408 -0.58 -17.19 0.15
N GLY A 409 -0.67 -17.56 1.38
CA GLY A 409 0.10 -16.98 2.50
C GLY A 409 -0.14 -15.48 2.66
N ALA A 410 0.79 -14.65 2.19
CA ALA A 410 0.70 -13.18 2.34
C ALA A 410 -0.44 -12.53 1.51
N THR A 411 -1.04 -13.24 0.53
CA THR A 411 -2.24 -12.73 -0.17
C THR A 411 -3.47 -12.70 0.73
N ASP A 412 -3.45 -13.46 1.84
CA ASP A 412 -4.39 -13.31 2.93
C ASP A 412 -3.94 -12.16 3.84
N GLY A 413 -4.18 -10.93 3.38
CA GLY A 413 -3.65 -9.71 3.98
C GLY A 413 -4.06 -9.55 5.45
N GLU A 414 -5.28 -9.93 5.83
CA GLU A 414 -5.72 -9.87 7.24
C GLU A 414 -4.88 -10.78 8.14
N ARG A 415 -4.78 -12.07 7.78
CA ARG A 415 -4.00 -13.02 8.58
C ARG A 415 -2.52 -12.66 8.59
N PHE A 416 -2.00 -12.18 7.46
CA PHE A 416 -0.62 -11.75 7.38
C PHE A 416 -0.34 -10.53 8.25
N LYS A 417 -1.18 -9.48 8.20
CA LYS A 417 -1.04 -8.29 9.06
C LYS A 417 -1.11 -8.66 10.54
N ARG A 418 -2.03 -9.54 10.92
CA ARG A 418 -2.15 -10.04 12.29
C ARG A 418 -0.91 -10.82 12.73
N TYR A 419 -0.40 -11.70 11.87
CA TYR A 419 0.84 -12.42 12.08
C TYR A 419 2.04 -11.46 12.23
N ALA A 420 2.21 -10.52 11.30
CA ALA A 420 3.27 -9.53 11.31
C ALA A 420 3.23 -8.69 12.61
N ARG A 421 2.06 -8.16 12.96
CA ARG A 421 1.89 -7.34 14.17
C ARG A 421 2.21 -8.11 15.46
N ARG A 422 1.82 -9.38 15.53
CA ARG A 422 2.10 -10.22 16.68
C ARG A 422 3.58 -10.55 16.84
N SER A 423 4.34 -10.62 15.77
CA SER A 423 5.77 -10.88 15.78
C SER A 423 6.63 -9.65 16.07
N MET A 424 6.03 -8.45 16.10
CA MET A 424 6.74 -7.21 16.40
C MET A 424 6.97 -7.02 17.88
N ILE A 425 8.06 -6.32 18.19
CA ILE A 425 8.35 -5.79 19.52
C ILE A 425 8.52 -4.27 19.47
N PRO A 426 8.30 -3.55 20.60
CA PRO A 426 8.49 -2.10 20.64
C PRO A 426 9.94 -1.70 20.36
N THR A 427 10.13 -0.70 19.53
CA THR A 427 11.45 -0.07 19.33
C THR A 427 11.71 0.90 20.47
N ARG A 428 12.70 0.63 21.33
CA ARG A 428 12.99 1.45 22.52
C ARG A 428 14.06 2.49 22.25
N PHE A 429 15.02 2.23 21.37
CA PHE A 429 16.02 3.18 20.90
C PHE A 429 16.16 3.08 19.38
N TRP A 430 16.02 4.21 18.72
CA TRP A 430 16.20 4.34 17.26
C TRP A 430 16.69 5.72 16.89
N TYR A 431 17.69 5.75 16.01
CA TYR A 431 18.30 6.95 15.46
C TYR A 431 18.16 6.95 13.93
N SER A 432 17.86 8.11 13.34
CA SER A 432 17.86 8.38 11.90
C SER A 432 18.71 9.61 11.61
N GLY A 433 19.68 9.47 10.69
CA GLY A 433 20.55 10.57 10.26
C GLY A 433 19.84 11.63 9.41
N TYR A 434 18.65 11.32 8.88
CA TYR A 434 17.85 12.22 8.02
C TYR A 434 16.35 11.93 8.15
N PRO A 435 15.75 12.17 9.33
CA PRO A 435 14.39 11.70 9.65
C PRO A 435 13.27 12.30 8.78
N ALA A 436 13.55 13.42 8.10
CA ALA A 436 12.58 14.10 7.24
C ALA A 436 12.77 13.81 5.74
N ILE A 437 13.77 12.99 5.36
CA ILE A 437 14.11 12.75 3.96
C ILE A 437 13.80 11.30 3.60
N GLY A 438 12.72 11.09 2.87
CA GLY A 438 12.32 9.77 2.39
C GLY A 438 13.17 9.29 1.20
N THR A 439 13.10 8.00 0.91
CA THR A 439 13.84 7.36 -0.19
C THR A 439 13.54 7.95 -1.55
N SER A 440 12.29 8.31 -1.80
CA SER A 440 11.89 8.98 -3.05
C SER A 440 12.51 10.38 -3.16
N ALA A 441 12.57 11.12 -2.05
CA ALA A 441 13.24 12.42 -2.01
C ALA A 441 14.75 12.30 -2.24
N ILE A 442 15.40 11.30 -1.63
CA ILE A 442 16.83 11.03 -1.86
C ILE A 442 17.13 10.82 -3.35
N ARG A 443 16.31 9.98 -4.02
CA ARG A 443 16.48 9.72 -5.46
C ARG A 443 16.20 10.96 -6.31
N ALA A 444 15.13 11.71 -6.00
CA ALA A 444 14.78 12.94 -6.71
C ALA A 444 15.90 14.00 -6.54
N ASN A 445 16.44 14.15 -5.32
CA ASN A 445 17.51 15.11 -5.06
C ASN A 445 18.81 14.76 -5.81
N ALA A 446 19.13 13.46 -5.91
CA ALA A 446 20.27 13.00 -6.72
C ALA A 446 20.07 13.32 -8.22
N GLN A 447 18.84 13.17 -8.73
CA GLN A 447 18.53 13.57 -10.12
C GLN A 447 18.64 15.08 -10.33
N ILE A 448 18.13 15.86 -9.37
CA ILE A 448 18.24 17.33 -9.38
C ILE A 448 19.69 17.74 -9.50
N ARG A 449 20.56 17.19 -8.65
CA ARG A 449 22.00 17.47 -8.72
C ARG A 449 22.60 17.10 -10.09
N ARG A 450 22.25 15.92 -10.61
CA ARG A 450 22.73 15.46 -11.93
C ARG A 450 22.31 16.40 -13.05
N GLY A 451 21.05 16.84 -13.04
CA GLY A 451 20.54 17.77 -14.06
C GLY A 451 21.19 19.14 -14.02
N LEU A 452 21.65 19.61 -12.83
CA LEU A 452 22.37 20.88 -12.73
C LEU A 452 23.75 20.84 -13.38
N SER A 453 24.42 19.69 -13.43
CA SER A 453 25.77 19.52 -13.96
C SER A 453 25.82 19.24 -15.47
N GLY A 454 24.67 18.99 -16.13
CA GLY A 454 24.58 18.61 -17.53
C GLY A 454 24.15 19.75 -18.48
N ALA A 455 24.50 19.67 -19.76
CA ALA A 455 23.86 20.46 -20.82
C ALA A 455 22.49 19.88 -21.14
N MET A 456 21.51 20.73 -21.42
CA MET A 456 20.12 20.35 -21.69
C MET A 456 19.56 21.09 -22.88
N THR A 457 18.58 20.53 -23.56
CA THR A 457 17.70 21.21 -24.52
C THR A 457 16.62 21.99 -23.73
N GLU A 458 15.86 22.85 -24.42
CA GLU A 458 14.76 23.62 -23.81
C GLU A 458 13.70 22.69 -23.19
N ASP A 459 13.33 21.61 -23.87
CA ASP A 459 12.34 20.64 -23.39
C ASP A 459 12.87 19.85 -22.19
N GLU A 460 14.15 19.45 -22.21
CA GLU A 460 14.80 18.78 -21.07
C GLU A 460 14.93 19.73 -19.86
N ALA A 461 15.26 20.99 -20.07
CA ALA A 461 15.31 21.99 -19.02
C ALA A 461 13.93 22.25 -18.42
N SER A 462 12.88 22.31 -19.26
CA SER A 462 11.49 22.41 -18.80
C SER A 462 11.07 21.20 -17.97
N ALA A 463 11.37 19.99 -18.43
CA ALA A 463 11.12 18.75 -17.71
C ALA A 463 11.93 18.69 -16.40
N PHE A 464 13.19 19.15 -16.44
CA PHE A 464 14.03 19.22 -15.25
C PHE A 464 13.48 20.19 -14.19
N LEU A 465 13.10 21.41 -14.59
CA LEU A 465 12.47 22.37 -13.69
C LEU A 465 11.15 21.85 -13.10
N ALA A 466 10.46 20.95 -13.80
CA ALA A 466 9.27 20.29 -13.29
C ALA A 466 9.54 19.22 -12.20
N LEU A 467 10.79 18.78 -12.00
CA LEU A 467 11.16 17.85 -10.92
C LEU A 467 11.14 18.47 -9.51
N PHE A 468 11.17 19.80 -9.43
CA PHE A 468 11.17 20.50 -8.14
C PHE A 468 9.76 20.59 -7.56
N GLY A 469 9.31 19.47 -6.99
CA GLY A 469 7.92 19.26 -6.58
C GLY A 469 7.46 19.97 -5.31
N SER A 470 8.24 20.91 -4.74
CA SER A 470 7.82 21.68 -3.55
C SER A 470 7.31 23.08 -3.85
N ALA A 471 7.47 23.58 -5.08
CA ALA A 471 6.60 24.63 -5.54
C ALA A 471 5.18 24.04 -5.59
N PRO A 472 4.13 24.77 -5.17
CA PRO A 472 2.80 24.38 -5.56
C PRO A 472 2.85 24.30 -7.10
N ARG A 473 3.04 23.09 -7.63
CA ARG A 473 2.75 22.85 -9.02
C ARG A 473 1.39 23.48 -9.25
N PRO A 474 1.24 24.38 -10.24
CA PRO A 474 -0.10 24.57 -10.72
C PRO A 474 -0.62 23.17 -10.96
N PRO A 475 -1.74 22.76 -10.30
CA PRO A 475 -2.18 21.38 -10.34
C PRO A 475 -2.11 20.94 -11.78
N ASP A 476 -1.36 19.87 -12.08
CA ASP A 476 -1.24 19.36 -13.45
C ASP A 476 -2.65 19.32 -13.96
N LYS A 477 -2.97 20.22 -14.88
CA LYS A 477 -4.35 20.54 -15.23
C LYS A 477 -4.98 19.24 -15.65
N LEU A 478 -5.85 18.70 -14.81
CA LEU A 478 -6.50 17.43 -15.08
C LEU A 478 -7.06 17.49 -16.50
N VAL A 479 -6.73 16.51 -17.33
CA VAL A 479 -7.26 16.41 -18.69
C VAL A 479 -8.70 15.90 -18.58
N SER A 480 -9.57 16.70 -17.96
CA SER A 480 -10.94 16.33 -17.59
C SER A 480 -11.79 15.90 -18.79
N SER A 481 -11.44 16.37 -20.00
CA SER A 481 -12.08 15.92 -21.25
C SER A 481 -11.76 14.47 -21.64
N GLU A 482 -10.83 13.83 -20.94
CA GLU A 482 -10.43 12.44 -21.13
C GLU A 482 -10.81 11.54 -19.94
N ILE A 483 -11.34 12.13 -18.86
CA ILE A 483 -11.75 11.41 -17.64
C ILE A 483 -13.26 11.20 -17.66
N GLN A 484 -13.73 9.99 -17.32
CA GLN A 484 -15.17 9.72 -17.25
C GLN A 484 -15.85 10.60 -16.19
N SER A 485 -16.98 11.17 -16.53
CA SER A 485 -17.66 12.22 -15.74
C SER A 485 -18.09 11.78 -14.35
N LEU A 486 -18.28 10.49 -14.11
CA LEU A 486 -18.63 9.92 -12.80
C LEU A 486 -17.58 10.28 -11.74
N VAL A 487 -16.31 10.40 -12.11
CA VAL A 487 -15.20 10.70 -11.20
C VAL A 487 -15.38 12.06 -10.51
N PHE A 488 -16.01 13.03 -11.18
CA PHE A 488 -16.16 14.39 -10.66
C PHE A 488 -17.41 14.60 -9.77
N GLY A 489 -18.21 13.55 -9.59
CA GLY A 489 -19.33 13.54 -8.64
C GLY A 489 -20.58 12.88 -9.17
N GLY A 490 -20.90 11.73 -8.74
CA GLY A 490 -22.11 10.87 -8.82
C GLY A 490 -23.24 11.19 -9.80
N LEU A 491 -23.06 12.15 -10.72
CA LEU A 491 -24.05 12.59 -11.70
C LEU A 491 -25.44 12.95 -11.08
N GLY A 492 -25.44 13.59 -9.89
CA GLY A 492 -26.66 13.93 -9.16
C GLY A 492 -27.65 14.83 -9.91
N PHE A 493 -27.19 15.53 -10.96
CA PHE A 493 -28.04 16.30 -11.87
C PHE A 493 -28.76 15.43 -12.92
N MET A 494 -28.47 14.14 -12.98
CA MET A 494 -29.16 13.10 -13.73
C MET A 494 -29.85 12.16 -12.73
N PRO A 495 -31.07 12.46 -12.28
CA PRO A 495 -31.65 11.75 -11.13
C PRO A 495 -32.11 10.32 -11.47
N ALA A 496 -32.44 10.01 -12.71
CA ALA A 496 -32.81 8.68 -13.15
C ALA A 496 -31.56 7.85 -13.49
N GLY A 497 -31.63 6.54 -13.31
CA GLY A 497 -30.51 5.67 -13.65
C GLY A 497 -30.82 4.18 -13.59
N GLN A 498 -29.98 3.40 -14.27
CA GLN A 498 -30.00 1.96 -14.25
C GLN A 498 -28.60 1.40 -14.47
N VAL A 499 -28.28 0.28 -13.86
CA VAL A 499 -27.03 -0.45 -14.13
C VAL A 499 -27.35 -1.70 -14.93
N MET A 500 -26.57 -1.95 -15.98
CA MET A 500 -26.62 -3.14 -16.81
C MET A 500 -25.31 -3.91 -16.61
N VAL A 501 -25.39 -5.12 -16.08
CA VAL A 501 -24.26 -6.04 -15.95
C VAL A 501 -24.30 -7.02 -17.12
N LEU A 502 -23.19 -7.14 -17.85
CA LEU A 502 -23.12 -7.83 -19.14
C LEU A 502 -21.86 -8.69 -19.26
N ASN A 503 -21.97 -9.75 -20.03
CA ASN A 503 -20.83 -10.54 -20.48
C ASN A 503 -20.66 -10.39 -22.00
N LEU A 504 -19.43 -10.08 -22.43
CA LEU A 504 -19.06 -9.93 -23.83
C LEU A 504 -18.98 -11.29 -24.53
N PRO A 505 -19.16 -11.34 -25.86
CA PRO A 505 -18.91 -12.55 -26.62
C PRO A 505 -17.41 -12.87 -26.65
N ASP A 506 -17.06 -14.14 -26.83
CA ASP A 506 -15.66 -14.57 -26.96
C ASP A 506 -14.99 -14.06 -28.26
N ASP A 507 -15.79 -13.71 -29.26
CA ASP A 507 -15.32 -13.11 -30.52
C ASP A 507 -14.95 -11.62 -30.28
N VAL A 508 -13.67 -11.33 -30.34
CA VAL A 508 -13.12 -9.98 -30.15
C VAL A 508 -13.71 -8.96 -31.12
N VAL A 509 -14.00 -9.34 -32.38
CA VAL A 509 -14.55 -8.44 -33.38
C VAL A 509 -15.96 -8.01 -32.99
N ARG A 510 -16.79 -8.96 -32.54
CA ARG A 510 -18.16 -8.69 -32.05
C ARG A 510 -18.14 -7.88 -30.77
N ALA A 511 -17.24 -8.22 -29.82
CA ALA A 511 -17.07 -7.49 -28.58
C ALA A 511 -16.72 -6.02 -28.81
N ARG A 512 -15.79 -5.75 -29.73
CA ARG A 512 -15.39 -4.39 -30.15
C ARG A 512 -16.49 -3.69 -30.96
N ALA A 513 -17.26 -4.42 -31.78
CA ALA A 513 -18.40 -3.85 -32.49
C ALA A 513 -19.46 -3.33 -31.51
N PHE A 514 -19.76 -4.08 -30.45
CA PHE A 514 -20.61 -3.62 -29.37
C PHE A 514 -20.04 -2.36 -28.71
N LEU A 515 -18.75 -2.38 -28.34
CA LEU A 515 -18.10 -1.22 -27.68
C LEU A 515 -18.15 0.04 -28.54
N ARG A 516 -18.01 -0.06 -29.87
CA ARG A 516 -18.13 1.07 -30.81
C ARG A 516 -19.52 1.73 -30.78
N VAL A 517 -20.58 0.96 -30.53
CA VAL A 517 -21.94 1.51 -30.36
C VAL A 517 -22.09 2.22 -29.02
N VAL A 518 -21.51 1.67 -27.96
CA VAL A 518 -21.55 2.26 -26.60
C VAL A 518 -20.71 3.52 -26.50
N ARG A 519 -19.54 3.58 -27.18
CA ARG A 519 -18.52 4.62 -27.08
C ARG A 519 -19.03 6.05 -27.20
N PRO A 520 -19.92 6.42 -28.17
CA PRO A 520 -20.44 7.79 -28.31
C PRO A 520 -21.25 8.28 -27.10
N HIS A 521 -21.80 7.36 -26.31
CA HIS A 521 -22.63 7.66 -25.15
C HIS A 521 -21.82 7.76 -23.85
N VAL A 522 -20.52 7.37 -23.88
CA VAL A 522 -19.64 7.51 -22.70
C VAL A 522 -19.30 8.97 -22.49
N ALA A 523 -19.62 9.47 -21.29
CA ALA A 523 -19.41 10.86 -20.96
C ALA A 523 -18.02 11.13 -20.38
N PHE A 524 -17.29 12.05 -21.02
CA PHE A 524 -16.01 12.56 -20.55
C PHE A 524 -16.10 14.08 -20.36
N ASN A 525 -16.04 14.57 -19.14
CA ASN A 525 -15.97 15.99 -18.84
C ASN A 525 -15.58 16.27 -17.38
N ASP A 526 -15.39 17.55 -17.04
CA ASP A 526 -14.93 18.04 -15.75
C ASP A 526 -16.04 18.13 -14.65
N GLY A 527 -17.08 17.33 -14.76
CA GLY A 527 -18.22 17.34 -13.83
C GLY A 527 -19.17 18.52 -13.99
N ARG A 528 -19.08 19.28 -15.08
CA ARG A 528 -20.08 20.29 -15.44
C ARG A 528 -21.32 19.61 -16.02
N ARG A 529 -22.45 20.36 -16.04
CA ARG A 529 -23.71 19.84 -16.58
C ARG A 529 -23.55 19.41 -18.04
N LEU A 530 -23.84 18.12 -18.31
CA LEU A 530 -23.80 17.54 -19.65
C LEU A 530 -24.98 18.06 -20.50
N LYS A 531 -24.77 18.18 -21.81
CA LYS A 531 -25.83 18.54 -22.75
C LYS A 531 -26.71 17.35 -23.12
N ALA A 532 -26.20 16.14 -23.06
CA ALA A 532 -26.91 14.91 -23.36
C ALA A 532 -28.03 14.64 -22.32
N ARG A 533 -29.16 14.13 -22.74
CA ARG A 533 -30.29 13.77 -21.86
C ARG A 533 -30.00 12.49 -21.06
N ALA A 534 -29.21 11.55 -21.63
CA ALA A 534 -28.72 10.37 -20.96
C ALA A 534 -27.26 10.08 -21.36
N VAL A 535 -26.50 9.45 -20.48
CA VAL A 535 -25.08 9.09 -20.67
C VAL A 535 -24.80 7.72 -20.09
N VAL A 536 -23.71 7.11 -20.58
CA VAL A 536 -23.15 5.87 -20.04
C VAL A 536 -21.87 6.19 -19.27
N THR A 537 -21.67 5.55 -18.12
CA THR A 537 -20.36 5.31 -17.55
C THR A 537 -19.97 3.87 -17.88
N LEU A 538 -18.82 3.71 -18.52
CA LEU A 538 -18.29 2.42 -18.97
C LEU A 538 -17.32 1.86 -17.93
N ALA A 539 -17.69 0.77 -17.31
CA ALA A 539 -16.85 0.02 -16.37
C ALA A 539 -16.56 -1.37 -16.94
N ILE A 540 -15.27 -1.73 -17.05
CA ILE A 540 -14.80 -2.97 -17.69
C ILE A 540 -14.15 -3.85 -16.64
N GLY A 541 -14.58 -5.12 -16.53
CA GLY A 541 -13.95 -6.14 -15.69
C GLY A 541 -12.65 -6.68 -16.32
N ALA A 542 -11.84 -7.36 -15.52
CA ALA A 542 -10.60 -7.97 -16.02
C ALA A 542 -10.84 -8.97 -17.16
N THR A 543 -11.89 -9.80 -17.04
CA THR A 543 -12.36 -10.72 -18.09
C THR A 543 -12.82 -9.97 -19.34
N GLY A 544 -13.49 -8.82 -19.16
CA GLY A 544 -13.94 -7.96 -20.25
C GLY A 544 -12.78 -7.36 -21.05
N LEU A 545 -11.72 -6.90 -20.37
CA LEU A 545 -10.50 -6.42 -21.04
C LEU A 545 -9.87 -7.53 -21.90
N LYS A 546 -9.82 -8.77 -21.38
CA LYS A 546 -9.32 -9.93 -22.12
C LYS A 546 -10.17 -10.22 -23.36
N ARG A 547 -11.50 -10.23 -23.23
CA ARG A 547 -12.43 -10.43 -24.35
C ARG A 547 -12.40 -9.30 -25.39
N LEU A 548 -12.00 -8.11 -24.98
CA LEU A 548 -11.73 -6.99 -25.88
C LEU A 548 -10.36 -7.07 -26.55
N GLY A 549 -9.58 -8.15 -26.33
CA GLY A 549 -8.30 -8.39 -26.97
C GLY A 549 -7.12 -7.68 -26.33
N MET A 550 -7.18 -7.39 -25.02
CA MET A 550 -6.03 -6.92 -24.26
C MET A 550 -4.98 -8.04 -24.20
N PRO A 551 -3.70 -7.77 -24.55
CA PRO A 551 -2.62 -8.75 -24.41
C PRO A 551 -2.45 -9.23 -22.94
N ASP A 552 -2.08 -10.49 -22.74
CA ASP A 552 -1.99 -11.07 -21.39
C ASP A 552 -0.92 -10.36 -20.54
N ASP A 553 0.22 -9.97 -21.10
CA ASP A 553 1.28 -9.21 -20.42
C ASP A 553 0.83 -7.79 -19.99
N ALA A 554 0.00 -7.14 -20.81
CA ALA A 554 -0.62 -5.88 -20.47
C ALA A 554 -1.68 -6.05 -19.36
N LEU A 555 -2.48 -7.12 -19.44
CA LEU A 555 -3.49 -7.44 -18.44
C LEU A 555 -2.84 -7.73 -17.07
N GLU A 556 -1.75 -8.50 -17.03
CA GLU A 556 -1.01 -8.80 -15.79
C GLU A 556 -0.44 -7.55 -15.10
N SER A 557 -0.34 -6.42 -15.80
CA SER A 557 0.14 -5.16 -15.24
C SER A 557 -0.92 -4.37 -14.45
N PHE A 558 -2.18 -4.78 -14.48
CA PHE A 558 -3.25 -4.22 -13.65
C PHE A 558 -3.12 -4.63 -12.17
N SER A 559 -3.87 -3.95 -11.28
CA SER A 559 -3.94 -4.30 -9.85
C SER A 559 -4.28 -5.78 -9.64
N PHE A 560 -3.62 -6.41 -8.69
CA PHE A 560 -3.83 -7.82 -8.36
C PHE A 560 -5.28 -8.10 -7.92
N ALA A 561 -5.86 -7.23 -7.08
CA ALA A 561 -7.26 -7.38 -6.66
C ALA A 561 -8.22 -7.30 -7.85
N PHE A 562 -7.98 -6.38 -8.79
CA PHE A 562 -8.78 -6.28 -10.01
C PHE A 562 -8.72 -7.57 -10.85
N LEU A 563 -7.53 -8.15 -10.99
CA LEU A 563 -7.33 -9.40 -11.73
C LEU A 563 -7.94 -10.62 -11.03
N GLU A 564 -7.85 -10.68 -9.69
CA GLU A 564 -8.39 -11.79 -8.90
C GLU A 564 -9.92 -11.70 -8.76
N GLY A 565 -10.46 -10.49 -8.67
CA GLY A 565 -11.88 -10.25 -8.40
C GLY A 565 -12.26 -10.49 -6.93
N MET A 566 -13.51 -10.24 -6.54
CA MET A 566 -13.99 -10.33 -5.15
C MET A 566 -14.19 -11.76 -4.64
N ILE A 567 -14.35 -12.73 -5.52
CA ILE A 567 -14.85 -14.09 -5.20
C ILE A 567 -13.78 -15.07 -4.71
N GLY A 568 -12.50 -14.72 -4.79
CA GLY A 568 -11.42 -15.55 -4.26
C GLY A 568 -11.51 -15.74 -2.75
N GLU A 569 -11.13 -16.92 -2.22
CA GLU A 569 -11.19 -17.22 -0.77
C GLU A 569 -10.50 -16.16 0.10
N ALA A 570 -9.32 -15.70 -0.31
CA ALA A 570 -8.61 -14.64 0.39
C ALA A 570 -9.36 -13.30 0.34
N ARG A 571 -9.94 -12.96 -0.83
CA ARG A 571 -10.70 -11.73 -1.01
C ARG A 571 -12.01 -11.75 -0.24
N ALA A 572 -12.76 -12.84 -0.27
CA ALA A 572 -13.97 -13.01 0.52
C ALA A 572 -13.71 -12.77 2.01
N ARG A 573 -12.58 -13.25 2.53
CA ARG A 573 -12.18 -13.03 3.92
C ARG A 573 -11.76 -11.58 4.22
N ILE A 574 -11.03 -10.93 3.30
CA ILE A 574 -10.68 -9.51 3.38
C ILE A 574 -11.94 -8.65 3.45
N LEU A 575 -12.93 -8.98 2.62
CA LEU A 575 -14.17 -8.22 2.51
C LEU A 575 -15.21 -8.58 3.59
N GLY A 576 -15.03 -9.70 4.30
CA GLY A 576 -16.01 -10.22 5.24
C GLY A 576 -17.20 -10.91 4.55
N ASP A 577 -17.03 -11.36 3.30
CA ASP A 577 -18.06 -12.01 2.50
C ASP A 577 -18.12 -13.51 2.84
N SER A 578 -18.73 -13.82 3.97
CA SER A 578 -18.92 -15.18 4.50
C SER A 578 -20.36 -15.42 4.95
N GLY A 579 -20.76 -16.67 5.12
CA GLY A 579 -22.13 -17.02 5.47
C GLY A 579 -23.12 -16.49 4.43
N ASP A 580 -24.16 -15.77 4.84
CA ASP A 580 -25.17 -15.20 3.94
C ASP A 580 -24.60 -14.16 2.94
N ASN A 581 -23.39 -13.61 3.22
CA ASN A 581 -22.70 -12.71 2.31
C ASN A 581 -21.80 -13.44 1.30
N ALA A 582 -21.66 -14.76 1.39
CA ALA A 582 -20.80 -15.53 0.50
C ALA A 582 -21.24 -15.42 -0.97
N ALA A 583 -20.29 -15.46 -1.88
CA ALA A 583 -20.53 -15.24 -3.31
C ALA A 583 -21.51 -16.26 -3.92
N GLU A 584 -21.68 -17.42 -3.31
CA GLU A 584 -22.67 -18.44 -3.72
C GLU A 584 -24.14 -17.99 -3.56
N HIS A 585 -24.38 -16.94 -2.72
CA HIS A 585 -25.70 -16.35 -2.51
C HIS A 585 -25.94 -15.07 -3.33
N TRP A 586 -24.96 -14.68 -4.14
CA TRP A 586 -25.07 -13.46 -4.95
C TRP A 586 -25.97 -13.67 -6.17
N VAL A 587 -26.76 -12.67 -6.50
CA VAL A 587 -27.60 -12.67 -7.69
C VAL A 587 -26.82 -12.34 -8.97
N TRP A 588 -25.63 -11.71 -8.81
CA TRP A 588 -24.68 -11.43 -9.89
C TRP A 588 -23.27 -11.26 -9.34
N GLY A 589 -22.27 -11.34 -10.19
CA GLY A 589 -20.85 -11.11 -9.80
C GLY A 589 -20.06 -12.38 -9.50
N ALA A 590 -20.73 -13.50 -9.16
CA ALA A 590 -20.07 -14.79 -8.91
C ALA A 590 -19.31 -15.32 -10.15
N GLU A 591 -19.75 -14.98 -11.36
CA GLU A 591 -19.11 -15.36 -12.63
C GLU A 591 -18.19 -14.27 -13.21
N ARG A 592 -17.84 -13.23 -12.43
CA ARG A 592 -16.95 -12.14 -12.84
C ARG A 592 -17.41 -11.44 -14.13
N PRO A 593 -18.33 -10.50 -14.05
CA PRO A 593 -18.89 -9.84 -15.21
C PRO A 593 -17.85 -9.07 -16.01
N ASP A 594 -18.01 -9.04 -17.33
CA ASP A 594 -17.10 -8.35 -18.25
C ASP A 594 -17.31 -6.85 -18.26
N LEU A 595 -18.59 -6.42 -18.15
CA LEU A 595 -18.96 -5.00 -18.18
C LEU A 595 -20.02 -4.68 -17.11
N ALA A 596 -19.93 -3.48 -16.57
CA ALA A 596 -21.02 -2.78 -15.92
C ALA A 596 -21.24 -1.42 -16.63
N LEU A 597 -22.39 -1.27 -17.27
CA LEU A 597 -22.78 -0.02 -17.90
C LEU A 597 -23.75 0.72 -16.98
N LEU A 598 -23.30 1.88 -16.45
CA LEU A 598 -24.11 2.69 -15.58
C LEU A 598 -24.76 3.77 -16.44
N ILE A 599 -26.05 3.64 -16.69
CA ILE A 599 -26.84 4.58 -17.49
C ILE A 599 -27.47 5.61 -16.55
N TYR A 600 -27.22 6.89 -16.80
CA TYR A 600 -27.81 8.01 -16.07
C TYR A 600 -28.54 8.95 -17.02
N GLY A 601 -29.71 9.45 -16.59
CA GLY A 601 -30.52 10.33 -17.39
C GLY A 601 -31.24 11.41 -16.58
N VAL A 602 -31.71 12.43 -17.29
CA VAL A 602 -32.52 13.53 -16.72
C VAL A 602 -33.90 13.02 -16.29
N ASP A 603 -34.36 11.96 -16.91
CA ASP A 603 -35.65 11.29 -16.65
C ASP A 603 -35.60 9.80 -17.06
N ASP A 604 -36.61 9.06 -16.69
CA ASP A 604 -36.68 7.61 -16.93
C ASP A 604 -36.86 7.28 -18.41
N GLU A 605 -37.50 8.17 -19.19
CA GLU A 605 -37.65 8.02 -20.64
C GLU A 605 -36.31 8.05 -21.36
N ALA A 606 -35.44 9.01 -20.98
CA ALA A 606 -34.09 9.12 -21.55
C ALA A 606 -33.21 7.91 -21.20
N VAL A 607 -33.35 7.38 -19.98
CA VAL A 607 -32.66 6.14 -19.54
C VAL A 607 -33.16 4.96 -20.34
N ALA A 608 -34.48 4.79 -20.49
CA ALA A 608 -35.08 3.67 -21.24
C ALA A 608 -34.70 3.70 -22.73
N ALA A 609 -34.67 4.88 -23.36
CA ALA A 609 -34.26 5.02 -24.75
C ALA A 609 -32.79 4.64 -24.98
N LEU A 610 -31.87 5.08 -24.09
CA LEU A 610 -30.47 4.72 -24.17
C LEU A 610 -30.23 3.25 -23.88
N ARG A 611 -30.95 2.71 -22.88
CA ARG A 611 -30.91 1.26 -22.56
C ARG A 611 -31.33 0.42 -23.78
N ALA A 612 -32.45 0.75 -24.45
CA ALA A 612 -32.91 0.03 -25.64
C ALA A 612 -31.86 0.04 -26.77
N THR A 613 -31.11 1.16 -26.91
CA THR A 613 -30.01 1.24 -27.87
C THR A 613 -28.89 0.27 -27.53
N VAL A 614 -28.52 0.18 -26.22
CA VAL A 614 -27.47 -0.74 -25.74
C VAL A 614 -27.93 -2.21 -25.84
N GLU A 615 -29.19 -2.52 -25.50
CA GLU A 615 -29.76 -3.86 -25.61
C GLU A 615 -29.79 -4.35 -27.07
N ALA A 616 -30.20 -3.50 -28.00
CA ALA A 616 -30.18 -3.84 -29.43
C ALA A 616 -28.73 -4.11 -29.95
N ALA A 617 -27.76 -3.34 -29.47
CA ALA A 617 -26.36 -3.57 -29.81
C ALA A 617 -25.83 -4.88 -29.20
N ALA A 618 -26.23 -5.21 -27.97
CA ALA A 618 -25.86 -6.46 -27.30
C ALA A 618 -26.46 -7.67 -28.03
N GLU A 619 -27.72 -7.62 -28.42
CA GLU A 619 -28.38 -8.64 -29.21
C GLU A 619 -27.71 -8.84 -30.60
N ALA A 620 -27.37 -7.74 -31.27
CA ALA A 620 -26.66 -7.80 -32.55
C ALA A 620 -25.26 -8.42 -32.41
N ALA A 621 -24.60 -8.23 -31.25
CA ALA A 621 -23.32 -8.88 -30.93
C ALA A 621 -23.49 -10.34 -30.47
N GLY A 622 -24.71 -10.85 -30.28
CA GLY A 622 -24.98 -12.20 -29.80
C GLY A 622 -24.74 -12.40 -28.31
N MET A 623 -24.85 -11.32 -27.50
CA MET A 623 -24.68 -11.36 -26.06
C MET A 623 -25.93 -11.87 -25.36
N ALA A 624 -25.77 -12.47 -24.18
CA ALA A 624 -26.88 -12.83 -23.31
C ALA A 624 -27.60 -11.58 -22.77
N ALA A 625 -28.83 -11.76 -22.30
CA ALA A 625 -29.59 -10.68 -21.69
C ALA A 625 -28.84 -10.08 -20.46
N PRO A 626 -28.83 -8.76 -20.29
CA PRO A 626 -28.14 -8.13 -19.16
C PRO A 626 -28.86 -8.41 -17.84
N HIS A 627 -28.08 -8.50 -16.75
CA HIS A 627 -28.67 -8.34 -15.42
C HIS A 627 -28.89 -6.86 -15.16
N LEU A 628 -30.12 -6.50 -14.81
CA LEU A 628 -30.54 -5.10 -14.66
C LEU A 628 -30.70 -4.74 -13.17
N ILE A 629 -30.08 -3.65 -12.73
CA ILE A 629 -30.26 -3.11 -11.37
C ILE A 629 -30.93 -1.73 -11.51
N PRO A 630 -32.22 -1.62 -11.16
CA PRO A 630 -32.94 -0.35 -11.24
C PRO A 630 -32.54 0.59 -10.08
N LEU A 631 -32.08 1.80 -10.41
CA LEU A 631 -31.71 2.79 -9.41
C LEU A 631 -32.91 3.68 -9.10
N LYS A 632 -33.12 3.94 -7.81
CA LYS A 632 -34.14 4.91 -7.39
C LYS A 632 -33.77 6.31 -7.87
N ARG A 633 -34.78 7.09 -8.21
CA ARG A 633 -34.61 8.48 -8.60
C ARG A 633 -34.02 9.27 -7.44
N VAL A 634 -32.95 10.01 -7.69
CA VAL A 634 -32.32 10.86 -6.68
C VAL A 634 -33.26 11.98 -6.27
N ALA A 635 -33.59 12.04 -4.99
CA ALA A 635 -34.32 13.13 -4.36
C ALA A 635 -33.39 13.90 -3.41
N TRP A 636 -33.69 15.14 -3.14
CA TRP A 636 -32.95 15.93 -2.15
C TRP A 636 -33.80 16.15 -0.89
N PRO A 637 -33.23 15.98 0.33
CA PRO A 637 -31.87 15.53 0.63
C PRO A 637 -31.61 14.07 0.23
N HIS A 638 -30.40 13.77 -0.21
CA HIS A 638 -30.00 12.42 -0.59
C HIS A 638 -29.78 11.59 0.66
N THR A 639 -30.68 10.64 0.92
CA THR A 639 -30.58 9.72 2.08
C THR A 639 -30.39 8.29 1.59
N GLU A 640 -29.61 7.52 2.35
CA GLU A 640 -29.52 6.07 2.19
C GLU A 640 -30.70 5.38 2.91
N PRO A 641 -30.99 4.08 2.69
CA PRO A 641 -32.21 3.43 3.16
C PRO A 641 -32.47 3.46 4.68
N PHE A 642 -31.46 3.50 5.56
CA PHE A 642 -31.67 3.69 6.99
C PHE A 642 -32.09 5.12 7.36
N GLY A 643 -32.12 6.03 6.39
CA GLY A 643 -32.60 7.40 6.53
C GLY A 643 -31.53 8.44 6.86
N PHE A 644 -30.24 8.10 6.81
CA PHE A 644 -29.14 9.04 7.02
C PHE A 644 -28.78 9.78 5.74
N VAL A 645 -28.49 11.08 5.85
CA VAL A 645 -28.01 11.88 4.70
C VAL A 645 -26.65 11.35 4.25
N ASP A 646 -26.56 10.94 2.98
CA ASP A 646 -25.34 10.45 2.35
C ASP A 646 -24.59 11.55 1.55
N GLY A 647 -23.33 11.26 1.22
CA GLY A 647 -22.48 12.15 0.41
C GLY A 647 -21.86 13.33 1.15
N VAL A 648 -22.07 13.47 2.47
CA VAL A 648 -21.58 14.60 3.28
C VAL A 648 -20.05 14.63 3.35
N SER A 649 -19.40 13.48 3.55
CA SER A 649 -17.95 13.39 3.81
C SER A 649 -17.17 12.89 2.58
N GLN A 650 -17.30 13.58 1.45
CA GLN A 650 -16.55 13.26 0.24
C GLN A 650 -15.17 13.91 0.22
N PRO A 651 -14.13 13.21 -0.27
CA PRO A 651 -12.89 13.87 -0.62
C PRO A 651 -13.09 14.80 -1.82
N VAL A 652 -12.30 15.85 -1.88
CA VAL A 652 -12.29 16.80 -3.00
C VAL A 652 -10.96 16.64 -3.74
N ILE A 653 -11.03 16.28 -5.02
CA ILE A 653 -9.84 16.08 -5.85
C ILE A 653 -9.16 17.42 -6.13
N ARG A 654 -7.88 17.56 -5.80
CA ARG A 654 -7.07 18.72 -6.16
C ARG A 654 -7.01 18.85 -7.69
N GLY A 655 -7.13 20.09 -8.19
CA GLY A 655 -7.15 20.36 -9.63
C GLY A 655 -8.56 20.32 -10.26
N THR A 656 -9.60 19.93 -9.50
CA THR A 656 -10.99 20.07 -9.94
C THR A 656 -11.56 21.44 -9.62
N TYR A 657 -12.65 21.82 -10.29
CA TYR A 657 -13.36 23.05 -10.01
C TYR A 657 -13.83 23.17 -8.55
N LYS A 658 -14.23 22.06 -7.93
CA LYS A 658 -14.61 22.03 -6.52
C LYS A 658 -13.39 22.28 -5.61
N GLY A 659 -12.22 21.76 -5.99
CA GLY A 659 -10.97 21.98 -5.29
C GLY A 659 -10.47 23.42 -5.32
N PHE A 660 -10.84 24.19 -6.34
CA PHE A 660 -10.48 25.62 -6.43
C PHE A 660 -11.40 26.55 -5.65
N ARG A 661 -12.65 26.16 -5.43
CA ARG A 661 -13.64 27.10 -4.92
C ARG A 661 -13.82 27.18 -3.42
N ASN A 662 -13.76 26.11 -2.65
CA ASN A 662 -14.03 26.14 -1.20
C ASN A 662 -13.74 24.80 -0.51
N ALA A 663 -12.72 24.07 -0.93
CA ALA A 663 -12.40 22.83 -0.23
C ALA A 663 -11.70 23.16 1.11
N ASP A 664 -12.26 22.67 2.19
CA ASP A 664 -11.54 22.60 3.43
C ASP A 664 -10.25 21.77 3.21
N PRO A 665 -9.08 22.27 3.64
CA PRO A 665 -7.81 21.56 3.45
C PRO A 665 -7.81 20.11 3.90
N ILE A 666 -8.59 19.75 4.92
CA ILE A 666 -8.69 18.37 5.42
C ILE A 666 -9.38 17.41 4.44
N HIS A 667 -10.17 17.94 3.49
CA HIS A 667 -10.86 17.15 2.47
C HIS A 667 -10.16 17.18 1.11
N LEU A 668 -9.16 18.04 0.95
CA LEU A 668 -8.45 18.19 -0.31
C LEU A 668 -7.40 17.08 -0.47
N VAL A 669 -7.58 16.23 -1.48
CA VAL A 669 -6.79 15.03 -1.72
C VAL A 669 -6.20 15.10 -3.12
N GLU A 670 -4.96 14.65 -3.29
CA GLU A 670 -4.27 14.66 -4.57
C GLU A 670 -4.98 13.77 -5.60
N ALA A 671 -4.90 14.16 -6.87
CA ALA A 671 -5.63 13.48 -7.95
C ALA A 671 -5.21 12.01 -8.13
N GLY A 672 -3.95 11.69 -7.91
CA GLY A 672 -3.41 10.33 -8.05
C GLY A 672 -3.93 9.33 -7.02
N GLU A 673 -4.65 9.79 -5.98
CA GLU A 673 -5.37 8.88 -5.09
C GLU A 673 -6.66 8.31 -5.74
N PHE A 674 -7.14 8.91 -6.81
CA PHE A 674 -8.39 8.50 -7.46
C PHE A 674 -8.26 8.32 -8.97
N ILE A 675 -7.31 8.98 -9.62
CA ILE A 675 -7.13 8.99 -11.07
C ILE A 675 -5.70 8.61 -11.40
N LEU A 676 -5.51 7.53 -12.14
CA LEU A 676 -4.20 7.07 -12.55
C LEU A 676 -3.51 8.07 -13.53
N GLY A 677 -2.19 8.12 -13.45
CA GLY A 677 -1.36 9.03 -14.24
C GLY A 677 -1.09 10.39 -13.57
N TYR A 678 -1.58 10.62 -12.35
CA TYR A 678 -1.36 11.85 -11.59
C TYR A 678 -0.68 11.57 -10.25
N PRO A 679 0.01 12.57 -9.65
CA PRO A 679 0.63 12.41 -8.34
C PRO A 679 -0.37 12.13 -7.23
N ASP A 680 -0.02 11.20 -6.33
CA ASP A 680 -0.72 10.90 -5.09
C ASP A 680 -0.31 11.85 -3.94
N ASN A 681 -0.85 11.65 -2.73
CA ASN A 681 -0.51 12.48 -1.56
C ASN A 681 0.96 12.37 -1.10
N ARG A 682 1.75 11.44 -1.66
CA ARG A 682 3.20 11.35 -1.44
C ARG A 682 3.99 12.13 -2.51
N GLY A 683 3.29 12.62 -3.55
CA GLY A 683 3.90 13.27 -4.70
C GLY A 683 4.43 12.28 -5.74
N ASP A 684 4.17 10.97 -5.59
CA ASP A 684 4.52 9.94 -6.54
C ASP A 684 3.35 9.66 -7.48
N VAL A 685 3.65 9.36 -8.75
CA VAL A 685 2.63 8.84 -9.66
C VAL A 685 2.49 7.34 -9.38
N PRO A 686 1.31 6.87 -8.92
CA PRO A 686 1.08 5.45 -8.70
C PRO A 686 1.36 4.63 -9.96
N PRO A 687 1.92 3.43 -9.85
CA PRO A 687 2.12 2.57 -11.02
C PRO A 687 0.77 2.23 -11.65
N GLY A 688 0.64 2.56 -12.94
CA GLY A 688 -0.52 2.21 -13.76
C GLY A 688 -0.26 0.97 -14.63
N PRO A 689 -1.32 0.38 -15.20
CA PRO A 689 -1.18 -0.71 -16.15
C PRO A 689 -0.51 -0.22 -17.44
N ARG A 690 0.24 -1.12 -18.09
CA ARG A 690 1.12 -0.77 -19.21
C ARG A 690 0.93 -1.71 -20.39
N LEU A 691 1.15 -1.17 -21.59
CA LEU A 691 1.13 -1.91 -22.87
C LEU A 691 2.48 -1.74 -23.55
N ALA A 692 2.98 -2.78 -24.20
CA ALA A 692 4.18 -2.66 -25.06
C ALA A 692 3.93 -1.62 -26.18
N GLY A 693 4.91 -0.76 -26.46
CA GLY A 693 4.75 0.29 -27.47
C GLY A 693 4.44 -0.25 -28.87
N THR A 694 4.95 -1.44 -29.20
CA THR A 694 4.66 -2.15 -30.45
C THR A 694 3.19 -2.54 -30.63
N ALA A 695 2.41 -2.66 -29.55
CA ALA A 695 0.99 -2.96 -29.60
C ALA A 695 0.09 -1.73 -29.80
N ASP A 696 0.67 -0.52 -29.85
CA ASP A 696 -0.01 0.74 -30.15
C ASP A 696 0.69 1.49 -31.30
N PRO A 697 0.65 0.94 -32.52
CA PRO A 697 1.35 1.52 -33.67
C PRO A 697 0.86 2.92 -34.07
N ASP A 698 -0.40 3.22 -33.78
CA ASP A 698 -1.04 4.50 -34.07
C ASP A 698 -0.79 5.58 -32.98
N ASN A 699 -0.05 5.25 -31.93
CA ASN A 699 0.26 6.13 -30.80
C ASN A 699 -0.98 6.78 -30.15
N LEU A 700 -2.04 6.01 -29.98
CA LEU A 700 -3.30 6.46 -29.37
C LEU A 700 -3.15 6.67 -27.88
N LEU A 701 -2.33 5.84 -27.23
CA LEU A 701 -2.09 5.86 -25.79
C LEU A 701 -0.90 6.76 -25.44
N PRO A 702 -0.92 7.43 -24.28
CA PRO A 702 0.22 8.20 -23.82
C PRO A 702 1.39 7.29 -23.44
N LEU A 703 2.60 7.85 -23.49
CA LEU A 703 3.77 7.15 -22.97
C LEU A 703 3.64 6.95 -21.45
N ALA A 704 3.96 5.76 -20.98
CA ALA A 704 4.08 5.54 -19.54
C ALA A 704 5.26 6.35 -19.03
N GLY A 705 5.01 7.21 -18.04
CA GLY A 705 6.08 7.96 -17.38
C GLY A 705 7.11 6.99 -16.78
N ALA A 706 8.39 7.29 -16.96
CA ALA A 706 9.43 6.59 -16.22
C ALA A 706 9.17 6.81 -14.71
N PRO A 707 9.30 5.78 -13.86
CA PRO A 707 9.29 5.99 -12.42
C PRO A 707 10.32 7.07 -12.06
N LYS A 708 9.96 8.04 -11.22
CA LYS A 708 10.91 9.07 -10.76
C LYS A 708 12.17 8.37 -10.24
N GLY A 709 13.33 8.72 -10.73
CA GLY A 709 14.60 8.11 -10.34
C GLY A 709 15.24 7.19 -11.39
N PHE A 710 14.66 7.03 -12.59
CA PHE A 710 15.20 6.20 -13.64
C PHE A 710 15.51 7.01 -14.90
N ASP A 711 16.77 6.89 -15.34
CA ASP A 711 17.18 7.28 -16.69
C ASP A 711 16.71 6.17 -17.65
N CYS A 712 15.60 6.39 -18.33
CA CYS A 712 15.11 5.45 -19.33
C CYS A 712 15.71 5.81 -20.70
N THR A 713 16.79 5.16 -21.06
CA THR A 713 17.27 5.08 -22.44
C THR A 713 16.60 3.92 -23.21
N VAL A 714 15.35 3.61 -22.92
CA VAL A 714 14.64 2.48 -23.52
C VAL A 714 14.10 2.91 -24.89
N VAL A 715 14.52 2.21 -25.93
CA VAL A 715 14.13 2.44 -27.34
C VAL A 715 12.63 2.16 -27.58
N ASP A 716 11.99 1.36 -26.73
CA ASP A 716 10.56 1.02 -26.80
C ASP A 716 9.89 1.37 -25.46
N LEU A 717 9.46 2.62 -25.32
CA LEU A 717 8.76 3.08 -24.12
C LEU A 717 7.35 2.49 -24.06
N PRO A 718 6.97 1.84 -22.95
CA PRO A 718 5.63 1.30 -22.82
C PRO A 718 4.57 2.42 -22.82
N ARG A 719 3.35 2.07 -23.21
CA ARG A 719 2.17 2.93 -23.17
C ARG A 719 1.48 2.83 -21.82
N ASP A 720 0.88 3.91 -21.36
CA ASP A 720 0.10 3.99 -20.14
C ASP A 720 -1.38 3.71 -20.43
N LEU A 721 -1.84 2.50 -20.05
CA LEU A 721 -3.24 2.11 -20.14
C LEU A 721 -4.09 2.76 -19.03
N GLY A 722 -3.44 3.12 -17.91
CA GLY A 722 -4.12 3.67 -16.75
C GLY A 722 -4.44 5.15 -16.86
N PHE A 723 -3.77 5.89 -17.73
CA PHE A 723 -3.88 7.35 -17.77
C PHE A 723 -5.31 7.85 -17.91
N ASN A 724 -5.73 8.74 -16.99
CA ASN A 724 -7.10 9.25 -16.86
C ASN A 724 -8.15 8.20 -16.51
N GLY A 725 -7.73 6.97 -16.14
CA GLY A 725 -8.60 5.91 -15.65
C GLY A 725 -8.65 5.84 -14.12
N THR A 726 -9.57 5.04 -13.62
CA THR A 726 -9.76 4.76 -12.19
C THR A 726 -10.35 3.37 -11.99
N TYR A 727 -10.15 2.76 -10.84
CA TYR A 727 -10.88 1.55 -10.48
C TYR A 727 -12.24 1.89 -9.85
N LEU A 728 -13.24 1.10 -10.18
CA LEU A 728 -14.59 1.18 -9.63
C LEU A 728 -14.89 -0.12 -8.88
N VAL A 729 -15.27 0.04 -7.62
CA VAL A 729 -15.82 -1.03 -6.79
C VAL A 729 -17.33 -0.90 -6.79
N ILE A 730 -18.04 -1.99 -7.08
CA ILE A 730 -19.51 -2.07 -6.97
C ILE A 730 -19.86 -3.16 -5.97
N ARG A 731 -20.71 -2.83 -4.99
CA ARG A 731 -21.29 -3.78 -4.03
C ARG A 731 -22.79 -3.49 -3.89
N GLN A 732 -23.61 -4.45 -4.25
CA GLN A 732 -25.04 -4.38 -4.05
C GLN A 732 -25.37 -4.87 -2.65
N LEU A 733 -25.79 -3.96 -1.79
CA LEU A 733 -26.09 -4.20 -0.38
C LEU A 733 -27.60 -4.11 -0.16
N GLU A 734 -28.22 -5.21 0.19
CA GLU A 734 -29.58 -5.21 0.77
C GLU A 734 -29.49 -4.64 2.19
N GLN A 735 -30.40 -3.73 2.54
CA GLN A 735 -30.44 -3.10 3.86
C GLN A 735 -31.71 -3.48 4.60
N HIS A 736 -31.55 -4.12 5.76
CA HIS A 736 -32.67 -4.58 6.60
C HIS A 736 -33.21 -3.42 7.45
N VAL A 737 -33.96 -2.50 6.82
CA VAL A 737 -34.40 -1.24 7.41
C VAL A 737 -35.26 -1.46 8.64
N ALA A 738 -36.20 -2.41 8.56
CA ALA A 738 -37.08 -2.75 9.69
C ALA A 738 -36.27 -3.31 10.89
N ALA A 739 -35.29 -4.17 10.65
CA ALA A 739 -34.45 -4.75 11.70
C ALA A 739 -33.57 -3.68 12.37
N PHE A 740 -33.01 -2.74 11.61
CA PHE A 740 -32.24 -1.62 12.15
C PHE A 740 -33.12 -0.71 13.03
N GLY A 741 -34.34 -0.38 12.58
CA GLY A 741 -35.28 0.43 13.34
C GLY A 741 -35.69 -0.24 14.66
N ALA A 742 -36.11 -1.51 14.60
CA ALA A 742 -36.52 -2.28 15.79
C ALA A 742 -35.40 -2.44 16.80
N TYR A 743 -34.15 -2.65 16.34
CA TYR A 743 -32.99 -2.70 17.23
C TYR A 743 -32.78 -1.36 17.94
N CYS A 744 -32.81 -0.25 17.21
CA CYS A 744 -32.66 1.08 17.80
C CYS A 744 -33.77 1.40 18.82
N GLU A 745 -35.02 0.99 18.54
CA GLU A 745 -36.16 1.15 19.48
C GLU A 745 -35.96 0.33 20.75
N THR A 746 -35.58 -0.94 20.63
CA THR A 746 -35.36 -1.83 21.76
C THR A 746 -34.22 -1.35 22.66
N GLU A 747 -33.09 -0.98 22.04
CA GLU A 747 -31.93 -0.47 22.79
C GLU A 747 -32.20 0.88 23.43
N ALA A 748 -32.91 1.77 22.78
CA ALA A 748 -33.29 3.06 23.38
C ALA A 748 -34.13 2.86 24.64
N ALA A 749 -35.16 2.02 24.58
CA ALA A 749 -36.00 1.69 25.73
C ALA A 749 -35.21 1.05 26.87
N ARG A 750 -34.30 0.12 26.56
CA ARG A 750 -33.42 -0.52 27.56
C ARG A 750 -32.49 0.49 28.23
N LEU A 751 -31.86 1.36 27.46
CA LEU A 751 -30.91 2.37 27.98
C LEU A 751 -31.61 3.44 28.81
N GLU A 752 -32.81 3.85 28.42
CA GLU A 752 -33.62 4.81 29.15
C GLU A 752 -34.02 4.21 30.51
N ALA A 753 -34.49 2.95 30.54
CA ALA A 753 -34.84 2.25 31.78
C ALA A 753 -33.66 2.05 32.75
N GLN A 754 -32.44 2.03 32.25
CA GLN A 754 -31.21 1.89 33.04
C GLN A 754 -30.64 3.24 33.53
N ASP A 755 -31.15 4.37 33.06
CA ASP A 755 -30.68 5.74 33.37
C ASP A 755 -29.14 5.92 33.24
N ARG A 756 -28.58 5.35 32.19
CA ARG A 756 -27.13 5.33 31.97
C ARG A 756 -26.57 6.63 31.33
N PHE A 757 -27.45 7.47 30.81
CA PHE A 757 -27.10 8.72 30.17
C PHE A 757 -27.66 9.92 30.92
N PRO A 758 -26.85 10.60 31.74
CA PRO A 758 -27.30 11.78 32.47
C PRO A 758 -27.65 12.94 31.52
N GLN A 759 -28.49 13.86 31.99
CA GLN A 759 -28.78 15.10 31.29
C GLN A 759 -27.50 15.81 30.81
N PRO A 760 -27.42 16.36 29.61
CA PRO A 760 -28.54 16.65 28.70
C PRO A 760 -28.86 15.61 27.60
N TYR A 761 -28.39 14.37 27.74
CA TYR A 761 -28.70 13.32 26.77
C TYR A 761 -30.18 12.93 26.85
N VAL A 762 -30.84 12.83 25.69
CA VAL A 762 -32.15 12.22 25.54
C VAL A 762 -32.03 10.95 24.73
N VAL A 763 -32.22 9.82 25.37
CA VAL A 763 -32.09 8.52 24.72
C VAL A 763 -33.32 8.24 23.88
N THR A 764 -33.18 8.24 22.59
CA THR A 764 -34.20 7.94 21.58
C THR A 764 -33.70 6.90 20.60
N PRO A 765 -34.54 6.23 19.81
CA PRO A 765 -34.09 5.37 18.71
C PRO A 765 -33.14 6.08 17.74
N GLU A 766 -33.42 7.36 17.47
CA GLU A 766 -32.54 8.19 16.61
C GLU A 766 -31.14 8.40 17.25
N PHE A 767 -31.10 8.61 18.59
CA PHE A 767 -29.83 8.70 19.33
C PHE A 767 -29.00 7.41 19.20
N VAL A 768 -29.62 6.25 19.38
CA VAL A 768 -28.95 4.95 19.25
C VAL A 768 -28.41 4.81 17.82
N GLY A 769 -29.22 5.05 16.80
CA GLY A 769 -28.81 5.03 15.40
C GLY A 769 -27.67 6.00 15.09
N ALA A 770 -27.73 7.21 15.68
CA ALA A 770 -26.65 8.19 15.53
C ALA A 770 -25.34 7.72 16.17
N LYS A 771 -25.38 7.05 17.34
CA LYS A 771 -24.18 6.47 17.98
C LYS A 771 -23.56 5.34 17.15
N LEU A 772 -24.40 4.52 16.50
CA LEU A 772 -23.93 3.45 15.60
C LEU A 772 -23.29 4.00 14.34
N VAL A 773 -23.94 4.97 13.69
CA VAL A 773 -23.46 5.55 12.41
C VAL A 773 -22.37 6.61 12.63
N GLY A 774 -22.48 7.44 13.67
CA GLY A 774 -21.58 8.56 13.98
C GLY A 774 -22.09 9.92 13.51
N ARG A 775 -23.28 9.96 12.91
CA ARG A 775 -24.02 11.18 12.53
C ARG A 775 -25.49 11.01 12.87
N TRP A 776 -26.17 12.11 13.06
CA TRP A 776 -27.63 12.16 13.08
C TRP A 776 -28.20 11.95 11.66
N LYS A 777 -29.48 11.62 11.55
CA LYS A 777 -30.15 11.42 10.25
C LYS A 777 -30.10 12.66 9.35
N ASP A 778 -30.09 13.86 9.92
CA ASP A 778 -29.93 15.12 9.20
C ASP A 778 -28.48 15.36 8.68
N GLY A 779 -27.55 14.44 8.98
CA GLY A 779 -26.15 14.51 8.60
C GLY A 779 -25.25 15.29 9.56
N SER A 780 -25.75 15.88 10.63
CA SER A 780 -24.95 16.59 11.63
C SER A 780 -24.05 15.64 12.42
N SER A 781 -22.81 16.08 12.69
CA SER A 781 -21.76 15.28 13.33
C SER A 781 -21.99 15.15 14.83
N LEU A 782 -21.88 13.95 15.40
CA LEU A 782 -21.88 13.75 16.84
C LEU A 782 -20.74 14.44 17.57
N ALA A 783 -19.60 14.65 16.90
CA ALA A 783 -18.47 15.36 17.51
C ALA A 783 -18.84 16.80 17.92
N ARG A 784 -19.72 17.45 17.16
CA ARG A 784 -20.19 18.82 17.42
C ARG A 784 -21.60 18.90 17.96
N HIS A 785 -22.44 17.94 17.66
CA HIS A 785 -23.83 17.84 18.09
C HIS A 785 -24.06 16.55 18.91
N PRO A 786 -23.48 16.43 20.12
CA PRO A 786 -23.51 15.17 20.86
C PRO A 786 -24.87 14.81 21.46
N TYR A 787 -25.78 15.77 21.60
CA TYR A 787 -27.04 15.62 22.34
C TYR A 787 -28.26 15.56 21.45
N GLU A 788 -28.28 16.35 20.38
CA GLU A 788 -29.42 16.50 19.46
C GLU A 788 -28.94 16.93 18.07
N PRO A 789 -29.67 16.60 17.00
CA PRO A 789 -29.33 17.04 15.64
C PRO A 789 -29.37 18.58 15.50
N ALA A 790 -28.55 19.12 14.59
CA ALA A 790 -28.44 20.56 14.35
C ALA A 790 -29.76 21.18 13.85
N SER A 791 -30.62 20.41 13.20
CA SER A 791 -31.94 20.82 12.66
C SER A 791 -32.98 21.09 13.73
N ARG A 792 -32.77 20.65 14.98
CA ARG A 792 -33.71 20.93 16.10
C ARG A 792 -33.33 22.20 16.83
N PRO A 793 -34.20 23.25 16.87
CA PRO A 793 -33.96 24.42 17.69
C PRO A 793 -33.89 24.02 19.16
N ARG A 794 -32.86 24.43 19.88
CA ARG A 794 -32.77 24.25 21.34
C ARG A 794 -33.91 25.02 22.04
N ALA A 795 -34.79 24.28 22.66
CA ALA A 795 -35.75 24.90 23.59
C ALA A 795 -35.01 25.34 24.87
N GLY A 796 -34.77 26.65 25.04
CA GLY A 796 -34.48 27.26 26.33
C GLY A 796 -33.04 27.56 26.74
N ARG A 797 -32.05 27.66 25.82
CA ARG A 797 -30.75 28.23 26.14
C ARG A 797 -30.38 29.37 25.21
N ALA A 798 -30.30 30.58 25.76
CA ALA A 798 -29.72 31.76 25.12
C ALA A 798 -28.17 31.65 25.19
N ASP A 799 -27.59 30.72 24.43
CA ASP A 799 -26.15 30.70 24.16
C ASP A 799 -25.98 31.16 22.71
N GLY A 800 -25.40 32.34 22.57
CA GLY A 800 -25.08 32.91 21.28
C GLY A 800 -24.23 31.98 20.44
N PRO A 801 -24.22 32.15 19.12
CA PRO A 801 -23.45 31.28 18.22
C PRO A 801 -21.97 31.31 18.64
N MET A 802 -21.38 30.14 18.88
CA MET A 802 -19.92 30.06 18.98
C MET A 802 -19.32 30.72 17.75
N ALA A 803 -18.56 31.78 17.97
CA ALA A 803 -17.89 32.52 16.91
C ALA A 803 -17.04 31.56 16.11
N ARG A 804 -17.36 31.37 14.83
CA ARG A 804 -16.47 30.75 13.87
C ARG A 804 -15.12 31.47 13.91
N PRO A 805 -13.96 30.79 13.93
CA PRO A 805 -12.73 31.43 13.55
C PRO A 805 -12.92 31.94 12.12
N LYS A 806 -12.80 33.23 11.92
CA LYS A 806 -12.85 33.84 10.58
C LYS A 806 -11.74 33.24 9.75
N PRO A 807 -12.00 32.68 8.55
CA PRO A 807 -10.95 32.41 7.61
C PRO A 807 -10.24 33.72 7.29
N ASN A 808 -8.91 33.71 7.26
CA ASN A 808 -8.12 34.81 6.75
C ASN A 808 -8.48 35.04 5.28
N THR A 809 -9.41 35.96 5.00
CA THR A 809 -9.77 36.34 3.64
C THR A 809 -9.07 37.65 3.29
N ALA A 810 -7.95 37.51 2.60
CA ALA A 810 -7.60 38.46 1.55
C ALA A 810 -7.94 37.77 0.23
N ALA A 811 -9.10 37.94 -0.32
CA ALA A 811 -9.46 37.56 -1.67
C ALA A 811 -10.60 38.43 -2.18
N GLU A 812 -10.33 38.99 -3.34
CA GLU A 812 -11.11 39.88 -4.17
C GLU A 812 -12.57 39.45 -4.36
N SER A 813 -13.40 40.48 -4.51
CA SER A 813 -14.83 40.44 -4.79
C SER A 813 -15.16 39.69 -6.08
N VAL A 814 -15.86 38.58 -5.97
CA VAL A 814 -16.53 37.89 -7.08
C VAL A 814 -18.05 38.10 -6.92
N PRO A 815 -18.81 38.36 -8.00
CA PRO A 815 -20.24 38.69 -7.91
C PRO A 815 -21.05 37.60 -7.25
N ALA A 816 -22.00 38.02 -6.40
CA ALA A 816 -22.86 37.15 -5.61
C ALA A 816 -23.59 36.13 -6.50
N ALA A 817 -23.24 34.88 -6.35
CA ALA A 817 -24.08 33.76 -6.75
C ALA A 817 -25.35 33.79 -5.89
N ARG A 818 -26.51 33.50 -6.50
CA ARG A 818 -27.82 33.40 -5.83
C ARG A 818 -27.69 32.68 -4.49
N PRO A 819 -28.42 33.14 -3.45
CA PRO A 819 -28.46 32.45 -2.17
C PRO A 819 -28.88 30.97 -2.45
N ILE A 820 -28.02 30.06 -2.26
CA ILE A 820 -28.40 28.66 -2.01
C ILE A 820 -29.25 28.80 -0.74
N GLU A 821 -30.55 28.46 -0.83
CA GLU A 821 -31.35 28.22 0.35
C GLU A 821 -30.47 27.50 1.35
N GLN A 822 -30.42 28.02 2.58
CA GLN A 822 -29.62 27.47 3.67
C GLN A 822 -30.13 26.04 3.97
N SER A 823 -29.84 25.11 3.09
CA SER A 823 -29.76 23.71 3.48
C SER A 823 -28.66 23.68 4.53
N ILE A 824 -29.00 23.27 5.73
CA ILE A 824 -28.05 23.06 6.81
C ILE A 824 -26.99 22.10 6.24
N VAL A 825 -25.90 22.67 5.72
CA VAL A 825 -24.74 21.85 5.33
C VAL A 825 -24.13 21.41 6.64
N PRO A 826 -24.20 20.11 7.01
CA PRO A 826 -23.68 19.65 8.27
C PRO A 826 -22.22 20.03 8.36
N ASP A 827 -21.77 20.53 9.50
CA ASP A 827 -20.38 20.83 9.75
C ASP A 827 -19.54 19.59 9.43
N ASN A 828 -18.69 19.69 8.42
CA ASN A 828 -17.88 18.56 7.94
C ASN A 828 -16.38 18.75 8.16
N ASP A 829 -15.97 19.81 8.80
CA ASP A 829 -14.59 20.18 9.11
C ASP A 829 -14.14 19.76 10.54
N PHE A 830 -14.96 18.97 11.24
CA PHE A 830 -14.64 18.48 12.60
C PHE A 830 -13.44 17.50 12.59
N LEU A 831 -12.69 17.52 13.67
CA LEU A 831 -11.48 16.73 13.89
C LEU A 831 -11.65 15.86 15.14
N PRO A 832 -12.07 14.60 15.00
CA PRO A 832 -12.43 13.77 16.15
C PRO A 832 -11.26 13.45 17.09
N GLY A 833 -10.01 13.41 16.60
CA GLY A 833 -8.83 13.25 17.45
C GLY A 833 -8.59 14.45 18.36
N THR A 834 -8.93 15.66 17.89
CA THR A 834 -8.77 16.90 18.66
C THR A 834 -10.05 17.27 19.45
N GLU A 835 -11.21 17.14 18.82
CA GLU A 835 -12.49 17.61 19.39
C GLU A 835 -13.15 16.58 20.32
N ASP A 836 -12.86 15.29 20.14
CA ASP A 836 -13.45 14.18 20.91
C ASP A 836 -12.45 13.02 21.06
N PRO A 837 -11.26 13.25 21.66
CA PRO A 837 -10.20 12.25 21.76
C PRO A 837 -10.58 11.00 22.57
N GLU A 838 -11.46 11.14 23.53
CA GLU A 838 -11.96 10.04 24.38
C GLU A 838 -13.21 9.36 23.80
N ALA A 839 -13.68 9.77 22.64
CA ALA A 839 -14.89 9.26 21.98
C ALA A 839 -16.18 9.34 22.81
N LEU A 840 -16.25 10.28 23.75
CA LEU A 840 -17.44 10.47 24.59
C LEU A 840 -18.66 10.98 23.81
N ARG A 841 -18.40 11.62 22.66
CA ARG A 841 -19.45 12.14 21.78
C ARG A 841 -19.76 11.18 20.65
N CYS A 842 -18.75 10.83 19.85
CA CYS A 842 -18.83 9.87 18.76
C CYS A 842 -17.99 8.62 19.11
N PRO A 843 -18.59 7.46 19.37
CA PRO A 843 -17.85 6.26 19.75
C PRO A 843 -16.77 5.87 18.73
N PHE A 844 -15.65 5.30 19.18
CA PHE A 844 -14.60 4.77 18.28
C PHE A 844 -15.15 3.71 17.32
N GLY A 845 -16.14 2.93 17.77
CA GLY A 845 -16.81 1.90 16.98
C GLY A 845 -17.76 2.42 15.90
N ALA A 846 -18.14 3.69 15.91
CA ALA A 846 -19.12 4.26 14.98
C ALA A 846 -18.63 4.18 13.53
N HIS A 847 -19.55 3.82 12.60
CA HIS A 847 -19.26 3.58 11.20
C HIS A 847 -18.40 4.68 10.54
N ILE A 848 -18.80 5.93 10.65
CA ILE A 848 -18.05 7.02 9.98
C ILE A 848 -16.71 7.31 10.65
N ARG A 849 -16.55 7.05 11.97
CA ARG A 849 -15.29 7.23 12.66
C ARG A 849 -14.29 6.16 12.27
N ARG A 850 -14.77 4.95 11.98
CA ARG A 850 -13.97 3.88 11.38
C ARG A 850 -13.63 4.15 9.93
N ALA A 851 -14.64 4.52 9.11
CA ALA A 851 -14.46 4.74 7.68
C ALA A 851 -13.57 5.96 7.33
N ASN A 852 -13.52 6.98 8.20
CA ASN A 852 -12.68 8.15 8.02
C ASN A 852 -12.22 8.71 9.38
N PRO A 853 -11.18 8.15 9.97
CA PRO A 853 -10.69 8.52 11.31
C PRO A 853 -10.05 9.91 11.37
N ARG A 854 -9.76 10.54 10.23
CA ARG A 854 -9.18 11.89 10.09
C ARG A 854 -7.91 12.06 10.92
N ASP A 855 -7.95 12.88 12.00
CA ASP A 855 -6.83 13.19 12.89
C ASP A 855 -6.71 12.25 14.10
N SER A 856 -7.48 11.12 14.15
CA SER A 856 -7.51 10.27 15.34
C SER A 856 -6.63 9.02 15.28
N LEU A 857 -5.80 8.82 14.23
CA LEU A 857 -4.96 7.62 14.06
C LEU A 857 -3.62 7.66 14.78
N GLY A 858 -3.15 8.81 15.22
CA GLY A 858 -1.80 8.93 15.79
C GLY A 858 -1.60 10.24 16.55
N PRO A 859 -0.44 10.41 17.18
CA PRO A 859 -0.16 11.53 18.08
C PRO A 859 -0.03 12.90 17.38
N GLY A 860 0.06 12.94 16.05
CA GLY A 860 0.19 14.16 15.26
C GLY A 860 -1.03 14.40 14.37
N GLN A 861 -1.65 15.57 14.47
CA GLN A 861 -2.84 15.92 13.70
C GLN A 861 -2.59 15.87 12.18
N ALA A 862 -1.51 16.49 11.71
CA ALA A 862 -1.17 16.56 10.28
C ALA A 862 -0.84 15.17 9.70
N ASP A 863 -0.05 14.38 10.42
CA ASP A 863 0.36 13.04 9.99
C ASP A 863 -0.85 12.09 9.94
N SER A 864 -1.72 12.16 10.93
CA SER A 864 -2.94 11.37 10.99
C SER A 864 -3.89 11.68 9.82
N ILE A 865 -4.05 12.96 9.46
CA ILE A 865 -4.84 13.37 8.28
C ILE A 865 -4.18 12.88 6.99
N ALA A 866 -2.85 12.98 6.87
CA ALA A 866 -2.13 12.50 5.70
C ALA A 866 -2.28 10.99 5.52
N ILE A 867 -2.24 10.22 6.61
CA ILE A 867 -2.51 8.77 6.61
C ILE A 867 -3.95 8.51 6.16
N SER A 868 -4.91 9.17 6.79
CA SER A 868 -6.35 9.00 6.45
C SER A 868 -6.61 9.29 4.98
N ASN A 869 -5.99 10.34 4.42
CA ASN A 869 -6.19 10.76 3.03
C ASN A 869 -5.70 9.74 2.00
N ARG A 870 -4.72 8.89 2.33
CA ARG A 870 -4.26 7.80 1.45
C ARG A 870 -5.26 6.66 1.30
N HIS A 871 -6.19 6.55 2.25
CA HIS A 871 -7.22 5.50 2.26
C HIS A 871 -8.61 6.03 1.92
N ARG A 872 -8.71 7.30 1.48
CA ARG A 872 -9.99 7.89 1.07
C ARG A 872 -10.49 7.25 -0.22
N ILE A 873 -11.80 7.13 -0.31
CA ILE A 873 -12.54 6.66 -1.49
C ILE A 873 -13.55 7.73 -1.91
N ILE A 874 -13.82 7.86 -3.20
CA ILE A 874 -14.92 8.69 -3.70
C ILE A 874 -16.15 7.82 -3.83
N ARG A 875 -17.18 8.07 -3.02
CA ARG A 875 -18.42 7.31 -3.05
C ARG A 875 -19.37 7.92 -4.08
N VAL A 876 -19.88 7.09 -4.98
CA VAL A 876 -20.80 7.47 -6.06
C VAL A 876 -22.04 6.56 -6.09
N GLY A 877 -22.29 5.85 -4.99
CA GLY A 877 -23.39 4.91 -4.84
C GLY A 877 -24.78 5.54 -4.97
N ARG A 878 -25.76 4.70 -5.22
CA ARG A 878 -27.18 5.07 -5.30
C ARG A 878 -28.07 4.02 -4.66
N VAL A 879 -29.21 4.44 -4.13
CA VAL A 879 -30.27 3.56 -3.68
C VAL A 879 -30.84 2.80 -4.86
N TYR A 880 -31.03 1.50 -4.71
CA TYR A 880 -31.74 0.67 -5.68
C TYR A 880 -32.98 0.03 -5.05
N GLN A 881 -33.93 -0.41 -5.89
CA GLN A 881 -35.08 -1.20 -5.46
C GLN A 881 -35.49 -2.08 -6.64
N GLU A 882 -35.52 -3.40 -6.43
CA GLU A 882 -35.79 -4.35 -7.51
C GLU A 882 -37.28 -4.42 -7.82
N GLN A 883 -38.11 -4.47 -6.80
CA GLN A 883 -39.56 -4.49 -6.94
C GLN A 883 -40.23 -3.45 -6.02
N GLU A 884 -41.37 -2.94 -6.47
CA GLU A 884 -42.18 -2.03 -5.66
C GLU A 884 -42.74 -2.79 -4.43
N GLY A 885 -42.46 -2.26 -3.23
CA GLY A 885 -42.84 -2.90 -1.95
C GLY A 885 -41.73 -3.69 -1.26
N GLU A 886 -40.63 -3.95 -1.92
CA GLU A 886 -39.45 -4.52 -1.26
C GLU A 886 -38.62 -3.43 -0.55
N ASP A 887 -37.84 -3.84 0.47
CA ASP A 887 -36.90 -2.93 1.14
C ASP A 887 -35.86 -2.40 0.13
N PRO A 888 -35.64 -1.09 0.07
CA PRO A 888 -34.63 -0.53 -0.80
C PRO A 888 -33.24 -0.88 -0.27
N GLY A 889 -32.29 -1.17 -1.16
CA GLY A 889 -30.90 -1.38 -0.83
C GLY A 889 -30.00 -0.28 -1.36
N LEU A 890 -28.73 -0.36 -1.00
CA LEU A 890 -27.68 0.55 -1.45
C LEU A 890 -26.79 -0.14 -2.48
N LEU A 891 -26.81 0.34 -3.73
CA LEU A 891 -25.73 0.01 -4.65
C LEU A 891 -24.54 0.88 -4.28
N PHE A 892 -23.72 0.36 -3.36
CA PHE A 892 -22.48 1.02 -2.97
C PHE A 892 -21.51 1.00 -4.14
N MET A 893 -21.02 2.17 -4.50
CA MET A 893 -20.00 2.33 -5.53
C MET A 893 -18.94 3.30 -5.05
N CYS A 894 -17.67 2.93 -5.25
CA CYS A 894 -16.59 3.87 -4.95
C CYS A 894 -15.47 3.80 -6.00
N LEU A 895 -14.77 4.92 -6.13
CA LEU A 895 -13.67 5.13 -7.04
C LEU A 895 -12.37 5.23 -6.26
N THR A 896 -11.33 4.55 -6.75
CA THR A 896 -10.00 4.48 -6.13
C THR A 896 -8.93 4.35 -7.22
N ALA A 897 -7.72 4.84 -6.98
CA ALA A 897 -6.56 4.50 -7.82
C ALA A 897 -5.91 3.17 -7.44
N ASP A 898 -6.22 2.65 -6.24
CA ASP A 898 -5.62 1.44 -5.69
C ASP A 898 -6.67 0.71 -4.82
N ILE A 899 -7.20 -0.42 -5.34
CA ILE A 899 -8.29 -1.16 -4.66
C ILE A 899 -7.83 -1.65 -3.30
N GLU A 900 -6.64 -2.23 -3.23
CA GLU A 900 -6.10 -2.88 -2.04
C GLU A 900 -5.77 -1.86 -0.94
N ARG A 901 -5.11 -0.76 -1.30
CA ARG A 901 -4.68 0.26 -0.34
C ARG A 901 -5.85 1.10 0.17
N GLN A 902 -6.88 1.29 -0.63
CA GLN A 902 -8.02 2.17 -0.30
C GLN A 902 -9.23 1.36 0.12
N PHE A 903 -9.94 0.70 -0.79
CA PHE A 903 -11.20 0.04 -0.50
C PHE A 903 -11.03 -1.20 0.41
N GLU A 904 -10.17 -2.14 0.03
CA GLU A 904 -9.98 -3.37 0.81
C GLU A 904 -9.35 -3.07 2.18
N PHE A 905 -8.41 -2.13 2.22
CA PHE A 905 -7.84 -1.66 3.48
C PHE A 905 -8.90 -1.08 4.42
N LEU A 906 -9.78 -0.21 3.91
CA LEU A 906 -10.90 0.32 4.69
C LEU A 906 -11.79 -0.80 5.23
N GLN A 907 -12.21 -1.69 4.35
CA GLN A 907 -13.11 -2.80 4.69
C GLN A 907 -12.47 -3.69 5.76
N GLN A 908 -11.24 -4.15 5.53
CA GLN A 908 -10.56 -5.11 6.39
C GLN A 908 -10.02 -4.50 7.68
N THR A 909 -9.26 -3.40 7.54
CA THR A 909 -8.40 -2.90 8.63
C THR A 909 -9.17 -1.97 9.58
N TRP A 910 -10.13 -1.21 9.04
CA TRP A 910 -10.88 -0.26 9.84
C TRP A 910 -12.31 -0.72 10.14
N LEU A 911 -13.08 -1.16 9.15
CA LEU A 911 -14.50 -1.49 9.34
C LEU A 911 -14.68 -2.87 10.01
N THR A 912 -14.12 -3.93 9.47
CA THR A 912 -14.31 -5.28 10.02
C THR A 912 -13.27 -5.68 11.07
N SER A 913 -12.25 -4.86 11.33
CA SER A 913 -11.28 -5.10 12.41
C SER A 913 -11.95 -5.06 13.76
N THR A 914 -11.70 -6.09 14.58
CA THR A 914 -12.21 -6.19 15.96
C THR A 914 -11.41 -5.37 16.97
N SER A 915 -10.26 -4.81 16.53
CA SER A 915 -9.32 -4.10 17.41
C SER A 915 -9.02 -2.68 16.97
N PHE A 916 -9.84 -2.11 16.10
CA PHE A 916 -9.69 -0.72 15.65
C PHE A 916 -9.65 0.24 16.85
N HIS A 917 -8.66 1.14 16.89
CA HIS A 917 -8.47 2.11 17.98
C HIS A 917 -8.40 1.48 19.40
N GLY A 918 -7.93 0.25 19.53
CA GLY A 918 -7.88 -0.43 20.83
C GLY A 918 -9.21 -1.02 21.30
N LEU A 919 -10.24 -1.00 20.45
CA LEU A 919 -11.48 -1.72 20.70
C LEU A 919 -11.21 -3.22 20.83
N ALA A 920 -12.03 -3.89 21.59
CA ALA A 920 -11.92 -5.31 21.85
C ALA A 920 -13.18 -6.02 21.38
N CYS A 921 -13.02 -6.85 20.36
CA CYS A 921 -14.13 -7.66 19.85
C CYS A 921 -15.32 -6.84 19.34
N GLU A 922 -15.07 -5.67 18.76
CA GLU A 922 -16.09 -4.80 18.18
C GLU A 922 -15.80 -4.59 16.70
N LYS A 923 -16.76 -4.89 15.85
CA LYS A 923 -16.74 -4.62 14.41
C LYS A 923 -17.58 -3.37 14.10
N ASP A 924 -17.56 -2.96 12.84
CA ASP A 924 -18.46 -1.92 12.36
C ASP A 924 -19.92 -2.32 12.53
N PRO A 925 -20.79 -1.47 13.12
CA PRO A 925 -22.17 -1.83 13.42
C PRO A 925 -23.08 -1.95 12.19
N VAL A 926 -22.70 -1.36 11.05
CA VAL A 926 -23.50 -1.38 9.82
C VAL A 926 -23.11 -2.54 8.91
N LEU A 927 -21.81 -2.79 8.76
CA LEU A 927 -21.23 -3.79 7.84
C LEU A 927 -20.69 -5.02 8.56
N GLY A 928 -20.63 -5.02 9.88
CA GLY A 928 -20.05 -6.11 10.67
C GLY A 928 -20.86 -7.39 10.56
N ASP A 929 -20.13 -8.51 10.58
CA ASP A 929 -20.71 -9.85 10.58
C ASP A 929 -21.13 -10.27 12.00
N ALA A 930 -22.40 -10.59 12.18
CA ALA A 930 -22.97 -11.02 13.46
C ALA A 930 -22.84 -12.55 13.73
N GLU A 931 -22.32 -13.34 12.80
CA GLU A 931 -22.49 -14.80 12.82
C GLU A 931 -21.70 -15.58 13.87
N LYS A 932 -20.66 -15.00 14.51
CA LYS A 932 -19.85 -15.80 15.45
C LYS A 932 -19.56 -15.04 16.74
N GLY A 933 -20.48 -15.15 17.69
CA GLY A 933 -20.27 -14.57 19.02
C GLY A 933 -20.33 -13.06 18.94
N ALA A 934 -21.52 -12.55 19.00
CA ALA A 934 -21.93 -11.20 18.83
C ALA A 934 -20.90 -10.21 19.38
N CYS A 935 -20.20 -9.55 18.50
CA CYS A 935 -19.38 -8.40 18.86
C CYS A 935 -20.31 -7.31 19.38
N GLY A 936 -20.15 -6.89 20.61
CA GLY A 936 -20.90 -5.77 21.17
C GLY A 936 -20.48 -4.45 20.55
N PHE A 937 -21.22 -3.40 20.88
CA PHE A 937 -20.85 -2.04 20.58
C PHE A 937 -20.80 -1.24 21.89
N THR A 938 -19.71 -0.49 22.10
CA THR A 938 -19.50 0.26 23.35
C THR A 938 -19.61 1.75 23.11
N ILE A 939 -20.46 2.39 23.89
CA ILE A 939 -20.56 3.86 23.95
C ILE A 939 -19.76 4.30 25.18
N PRO A 940 -18.63 4.99 25.03
CA PRO A 940 -17.88 5.56 26.14
C PRO A 940 -18.70 6.66 26.83
N THR A 941 -18.74 6.65 28.16
CA THR A 941 -19.33 7.73 28.97
C THR A 941 -18.44 8.06 30.17
N ARG A 942 -18.56 9.24 30.74
CA ARG A 942 -17.83 9.63 31.95
C ARG A 942 -18.14 8.73 33.14
N GLY A 943 -19.31 8.11 33.16
CA GLY A 943 -19.74 7.15 34.20
C GLY A 943 -19.31 5.70 33.96
N GLY A 944 -18.47 5.48 32.94
CA GLY A 944 -18.01 4.15 32.48
C GLY A 944 -18.67 3.74 31.17
N PRO A 945 -18.17 2.67 30.54
CA PRO A 945 -18.65 2.21 29.25
C PRO A 945 -20.09 1.67 29.33
N VAL A 946 -20.91 2.02 28.35
CA VAL A 946 -22.24 1.46 28.14
C VAL A 946 -22.19 0.53 26.95
N ARG A 947 -22.43 -0.77 27.17
CA ARG A 947 -22.42 -1.76 26.12
C ARG A 947 -23.86 -1.98 25.60
N LEU A 948 -24.00 -1.94 24.27
CA LEU A 948 -25.22 -2.32 23.58
C LEU A 948 -25.32 -3.84 23.50
N GLU A 949 -26.58 -4.35 23.43
CA GLU A 949 -26.81 -5.78 23.20
C GLU A 949 -26.28 -6.22 21.82
N PRO A 950 -26.07 -7.53 21.65
CA PRO A 950 -25.61 -8.06 20.36
C PRO A 950 -26.51 -7.62 19.20
N MET A 951 -25.88 -7.06 18.15
CA MET A 951 -26.58 -6.56 16.99
C MET A 951 -26.90 -7.68 15.97
N PRO A 952 -28.11 -7.70 15.38
CA PRO A 952 -28.36 -8.54 14.22
C PRO A 952 -27.60 -7.98 13.00
N ARG A 953 -27.57 -8.73 11.93
CA ARG A 953 -27.05 -8.26 10.66
C ARG A 953 -28.00 -7.21 10.06
N PHE A 954 -27.48 -6.06 9.69
CA PHE A 954 -28.28 -4.98 9.08
C PHE A 954 -28.10 -4.87 7.57
N THR A 955 -27.07 -5.51 7.00
CA THR A 955 -26.79 -5.49 5.57
C THR A 955 -26.40 -6.87 5.07
N THR A 956 -26.89 -7.24 3.88
CA THR A 956 -26.53 -8.50 3.19
C THR A 956 -26.00 -8.20 1.80
N MET A 957 -24.91 -8.85 1.43
CA MET A 957 -24.30 -8.72 0.12
C MET A 957 -25.06 -9.52 -0.91
N ARG A 958 -25.52 -8.87 -2.01
CA ARG A 958 -26.33 -9.48 -3.07
C ARG A 958 -25.58 -9.62 -4.40
N GLY A 959 -24.44 -8.95 -4.56
CA GLY A 959 -23.62 -9.01 -5.77
C GLY A 959 -22.56 -7.91 -5.79
N GLY A 960 -21.53 -8.10 -6.61
CA GLY A 960 -20.48 -7.09 -6.72
C GLY A 960 -19.35 -7.47 -7.68
N GLY A 961 -18.46 -6.54 -7.90
CA GLY A 961 -17.29 -6.74 -8.74
C GLY A 961 -16.33 -5.55 -8.71
N TYR A 962 -15.09 -5.83 -9.11
CA TYR A 962 -14.08 -4.83 -9.40
C TYR A 962 -14.05 -4.55 -10.89
N PHE A 963 -14.09 -3.28 -11.23
CA PHE A 963 -14.06 -2.81 -12.60
C PHE A 963 -13.02 -1.74 -12.78
N PHE A 964 -12.62 -1.52 -14.03
CA PHE A 964 -11.79 -0.41 -14.43
C PHE A 964 -12.62 0.57 -15.27
N LEU A 965 -12.61 1.85 -14.91
CA LEU A 965 -13.16 2.94 -15.72
C LEU A 965 -12.03 3.49 -16.57
N PRO A 966 -11.93 3.13 -17.85
CA PRO A 966 -10.84 3.58 -18.70
C PRO A 966 -10.94 5.07 -19.01
N GLY A 967 -9.79 5.73 -19.15
CA GLY A 967 -9.70 7.03 -19.76
C GLY A 967 -10.10 6.99 -21.23
N LYS A 968 -10.42 8.15 -21.80
CA LYS A 968 -10.92 8.27 -23.18
C LYS A 968 -10.01 7.58 -24.21
N ARG A 969 -8.70 7.78 -24.09
CA ARG A 969 -7.73 7.21 -25.03
C ARG A 969 -7.72 5.68 -25.02
N LEU A 970 -7.84 5.06 -23.84
CA LEU A 970 -7.93 3.61 -23.76
C LEU A 970 -9.25 3.10 -24.36
N VAL A 971 -10.38 3.79 -24.16
CA VAL A 971 -11.65 3.41 -24.82
C VAL A 971 -11.51 3.50 -26.33
N ASP A 972 -10.89 4.57 -26.84
CA ASP A 972 -10.66 4.76 -28.28
C ASP A 972 -9.74 3.66 -28.84
N TRP A 973 -8.67 3.29 -28.11
CA TRP A 973 -7.78 2.20 -28.50
C TRP A 973 -8.50 0.85 -28.51
N LEU A 974 -9.28 0.51 -27.48
CA LEU A 974 -10.07 -0.74 -27.42
C LEU A 974 -11.08 -0.85 -28.59
N CYS A 975 -11.53 0.27 -29.14
CA CYS A 975 -12.42 0.27 -30.31
C CYS A 975 -11.69 -0.04 -31.63
N VAL A 976 -10.39 0.27 -31.76
CA VAL A 976 -9.68 0.26 -33.06
C VAL A 976 -8.46 -0.66 -33.08
N ALA A 977 -7.95 -1.11 -31.97
CA ALA A 977 -6.76 -1.97 -31.90
C ALA A 977 -6.89 -3.20 -32.84
N PRO A 978 -5.77 -3.66 -33.43
CA PRO A 978 -5.77 -4.73 -34.43
C PRO A 978 -6.27 -6.08 -33.94
#